data_b18a25a4eae19ec5bc1841716195130d
#
_entry.id   b18a25a4eae19ec5bc1841716195130d
#
_cell.length_a   1.000
_cell.length_b   1.000
_cell.length_c   1.000
_cell.angle_alpha   90.00
_cell.angle_beta   90.00
_cell.angle_gamma   90.00
#
_symmetry.space_group_name_H-M   'P 1'
#
loop_
_entity.id
_entity.type
_entity.pdbx_description
1 polymer ?
#
loop_
_entity_poly.entity_id
_entity_poly.type
_entity_poly.pdbx_seq_one_letter_code
_entity_poly.pdbx_strand_id
1 'polypeptide(L)'
;MKQRLIIRDGTSQTMRVLPALQDGYFDLNEMSFHDLLAMVTEFGALVRFHNARNEPEGDWAPFFHADETVVMSRILSLDLAAVTTRFGDWLRSTPDQAGIASGMHGAANAPVRGWDLRSLPVTMLARTINDWYVALLDASSESALSLRLLIESVIVQLRTDKSGLLAMLRKNDVNFLLAPIWFVQDDGVAAEPTLPLLAKSLVRTDFHAYLKAIEMIRKEALVRLPSSLRSQQHDPATAMLIAFVQQFQKLKGKLNRFTRNYLDFYYDKMLGSTALPAVPDRTWLVLRKAPSTREVLVPAQTEFLAGLDAESRDIVYLSDNDLVVSDARIVTLQTVYFDHNSYSSPENLLGADGTPFRTPWPGERSWPTSAWFNSLPLNADGSTGPDAYPILGAPKNSRQSVAYADARIGFALASKVLLLKEGLRKISVTVLFDDELLAQRLDRVATAMQTDHEPDDDGASGDEAREEIRRQDIFLKVFRRIFHIGITSEHGWLAVPEYLPSYNGQALTLSFELPPQAPSVVAYNAALHDGQYAVNTPMIRFEINPGAYLYPYGLLRDLRVNGAQIEVDVSGCRDLVLHNNVGQLSAAAPFAPFGPLPKLGSYLVVGSTEMAGKQISAFSVEVEWADLPKINGGFATFYQGYEVNIANDDFLATAAVLGKGAWMPAAEQERPTVPLFRTEVRPGRGERIDNRIVWNCKRITHLFEPDDGVSVSQPLTYGPAAKNGFFKFTLAAPAFAFGHEKYPHVLSATLVNNARMKRLRRQRPVPNAPYTPQVNSISVSYRAASTVRIDRIDRNVGEDVDQFIHLYPSGWETLSVASYPAATLLPRFDFAGNLYIGIDAAEMGAVLTLFFQLREDSLPLPEIEEAAHAPTQASDAGLHWFYLAGNEWKALAKSRVISDGTQNFMTSGIVTLS
;
A
#
# COMPACT_ATOMS: atom_id res chain seq x y z
N MET A 1 -25.26 35.57 7.16
CA MET A 1 -25.28 34.90 5.85
C MET A 1 -24.97 35.90 4.76
N LYS A 2 -23.73 35.97 4.28
CA LYS A 2 -23.42 36.70 3.06
C LYS A 2 -23.68 35.77 1.89
N GLN A 3 -24.79 35.95 1.21
CA GLN A 3 -25.02 35.28 -0.07
C GLN A 3 -23.84 35.60 -0.99
N ARG A 4 -23.07 34.58 -1.37
CA ARG A 4 -22.11 34.71 -2.47
C ARG A 4 -22.93 35.04 -3.72
N LEU A 5 -22.79 36.24 -4.21
CA LEU A 5 -23.21 36.58 -5.57
C LEU A 5 -22.41 35.72 -6.52
N ILE A 6 -23.01 34.65 -7.04
CA ILE A 6 -22.46 33.93 -8.18
C ILE A 6 -22.57 34.93 -9.35
N ILE A 7 -21.46 35.47 -9.78
CA ILE A 7 -21.39 36.32 -10.97
C ILE A 7 -21.67 35.42 -12.17
N ARG A 8 -22.87 35.55 -12.71
CA ARG A 8 -23.30 34.85 -13.91
C ARG A 8 -23.02 35.78 -15.08
N ASP A 9 -22.10 35.41 -15.92
CA ASP A 9 -21.76 36.19 -17.12
C ASP A 9 -22.69 35.92 -18.30
N GLY A 10 -23.57 34.91 -18.18
CA GLY A 10 -24.53 34.55 -19.24
C GLY A 10 -23.89 33.90 -20.47
N THR A 11 -22.61 33.46 -20.38
CA THR A 11 -21.89 32.87 -21.52
C THR A 11 -22.27 31.43 -21.79
N SER A 12 -22.64 30.66 -20.74
CA SER A 12 -23.18 29.30 -20.89
C SER A 12 -24.68 29.28 -20.61
N GLN A 13 -25.37 28.26 -21.14
CA GLN A 13 -26.81 28.08 -20.90
C GLN A 13 -27.11 27.92 -19.42
N THR A 14 -26.26 27.22 -18.67
CA THR A 14 -26.39 27.02 -17.23
C THR A 14 -26.24 28.32 -16.45
N MET A 15 -25.50 29.31 -16.98
CA MET A 15 -25.29 30.61 -16.37
C MET A 15 -26.43 31.59 -16.66
N ARG A 16 -27.21 31.36 -17.73
CA ARG A 16 -28.34 32.23 -18.13
C ARG A 16 -29.62 31.96 -17.35
N VAL A 17 -29.74 30.75 -16.76
CA VAL A 17 -30.96 30.34 -16.09
C VAL A 17 -30.71 30.28 -14.59
N LEU A 18 -31.69 30.70 -13.77
CA LEU A 18 -31.66 30.53 -12.33
C LEU A 18 -31.56 29.03 -12.02
N PRO A 19 -30.76 28.57 -11.03
CA PRO A 19 -30.68 27.16 -10.69
C PRO A 19 -32.04 26.52 -10.44
N ALA A 20 -32.95 27.24 -9.78
CA ALA A 20 -34.32 26.79 -9.52
C ALA A 20 -35.17 26.54 -10.79
N LEU A 21 -34.70 27.00 -11.94
CA LEU A 21 -35.41 26.87 -13.23
C LEU A 21 -34.70 25.89 -14.16
N GLN A 22 -33.61 25.27 -13.70
CA GLN A 22 -32.89 24.25 -14.48
C GLN A 22 -33.56 22.90 -14.38
N ASP A 23 -33.46 22.10 -15.45
CA ASP A 23 -33.89 20.70 -15.44
C ASP A 23 -33.16 19.95 -14.33
N GLY A 24 -33.92 19.26 -13.48
CA GLY A 24 -33.35 18.49 -12.39
C GLY A 24 -33.13 19.26 -11.07
N TYR A 25 -33.43 20.56 -11.00
CA TYR A 25 -33.44 21.27 -9.70
C TYR A 25 -34.57 20.80 -8.79
N PHE A 26 -35.72 20.52 -9.35
CA PHE A 26 -36.87 19.95 -8.68
C PHE A 26 -37.37 18.73 -9.45
N ASP A 27 -37.20 17.59 -8.88
CA ASP A 27 -37.71 16.32 -9.39
C ASP A 27 -38.96 15.92 -8.60
N LEU A 28 -40.05 15.60 -9.30
CA LEU A 28 -41.27 15.07 -8.68
C LEU A 28 -41.02 13.72 -8.00
N ASN A 29 -40.02 13.03 -8.45
CA ASN A 29 -39.60 11.76 -7.86
C ASN A 29 -38.05 11.65 -8.00
N GLU A 30 -37.37 11.76 -6.87
CA GLU A 30 -35.90 11.76 -6.78
C GLU A 30 -35.32 10.34 -6.72
N MET A 31 -36.15 9.29 -6.53
CA MET A 31 -35.64 7.93 -6.36
C MET A 31 -34.84 7.45 -7.57
N SER A 32 -33.66 6.97 -7.36
CA SER A 32 -32.81 6.38 -8.40
C SER A 32 -33.35 5.02 -8.89
N PHE A 33 -32.73 4.45 -9.92
CA PHE A 33 -33.07 3.10 -10.39
C PHE A 33 -32.88 2.06 -9.27
N HIS A 34 -31.76 2.13 -8.56
CA HIS A 34 -31.44 1.17 -7.50
C HIS A 34 -32.36 1.35 -6.30
N ASP A 35 -32.77 2.56 -5.96
CA ASP A 35 -33.75 2.80 -4.88
C ASP A 35 -35.11 2.20 -5.22
N LEU A 36 -35.57 2.43 -6.46
CA LEU A 36 -36.85 1.86 -6.90
C LEU A 36 -36.82 0.33 -6.96
N LEU A 37 -35.71 -0.26 -7.46
CA LEU A 37 -35.61 -1.72 -7.53
C LEU A 37 -35.54 -2.32 -6.12
N ALA A 38 -34.78 -1.72 -5.21
CA ALA A 38 -34.73 -2.15 -3.82
C ALA A 38 -36.11 -2.05 -3.15
N MET A 39 -36.81 -0.91 -3.29
CA MET A 39 -38.16 -0.70 -2.72
C MET A 39 -39.15 -1.72 -3.27
N VAL A 40 -39.18 -1.94 -4.58
CA VAL A 40 -40.16 -2.88 -5.19
C VAL A 40 -39.89 -4.32 -4.74
N THR A 41 -38.65 -4.71 -4.58
CA THR A 41 -38.33 -6.06 -4.09
C THR A 41 -38.61 -6.25 -2.60
N GLU A 42 -38.55 -5.19 -1.79
CA GLU A 42 -39.01 -5.22 -0.41
C GLU A 42 -40.53 -5.45 -0.29
N PHE A 43 -41.30 -4.98 -1.25
CA PHE A 43 -42.73 -5.33 -1.33
C PHE A 43 -42.96 -6.83 -1.49
N GLY A 44 -41.99 -7.58 -2.00
CA GLY A 44 -42.04 -9.03 -2.05
C GLY A 44 -42.32 -9.69 -0.69
N ALA A 45 -41.86 -9.07 0.40
CA ALA A 45 -42.12 -9.54 1.77
C ALA A 45 -43.62 -9.40 2.20
N LEU A 46 -44.37 -8.53 1.53
CA LEU A 46 -45.80 -8.34 1.78
C LEU A 46 -46.66 -9.29 0.95
N VAL A 47 -46.12 -9.96 -0.05
CA VAL A 47 -46.83 -10.85 -0.96
C VAL A 47 -46.58 -12.30 -0.55
N ARG A 48 -47.62 -13.01 -0.17
CA ARG A 48 -47.54 -14.40 0.24
C ARG A 48 -47.15 -15.29 -0.95
N PHE A 49 -46.19 -16.14 -0.74
CA PHE A 49 -45.82 -17.22 -1.66
C PHE A 49 -46.69 -18.44 -1.35
N HIS A 50 -47.26 -19.06 -2.37
CA HIS A 50 -47.97 -20.30 -2.28
C HIS A 50 -47.20 -21.42 -2.97
N ASN A 51 -47.00 -22.54 -2.30
CA ASN A 51 -46.32 -23.71 -2.81
C ASN A 51 -47.15 -24.43 -3.90
N ALA A 52 -46.62 -25.51 -4.46
CA ALA A 52 -47.31 -26.30 -5.50
C ALA A 52 -48.63 -26.93 -5.02
N ARG A 53 -48.92 -26.95 -3.72
CA ARG A 53 -50.19 -27.39 -3.11
C ARG A 53 -51.15 -26.25 -2.84
N ASN A 54 -50.82 -25.03 -3.26
CA ASN A 54 -51.54 -23.80 -3.02
C ASN A 54 -51.70 -23.46 -1.51
N GLU A 55 -50.71 -23.90 -0.70
CA GLU A 55 -50.60 -23.55 0.72
C GLU A 55 -49.66 -22.36 0.89
N PRO A 56 -49.95 -21.39 1.79
CA PRO A 56 -49.06 -20.29 2.01
C PRO A 56 -47.77 -20.75 2.67
N GLU A 57 -46.62 -20.51 1.99
CA GLU A 57 -45.26 -20.94 2.44
C GLU A 57 -44.29 -19.78 2.33
N GLY A 58 -44.38 -18.82 3.22
CA GLY A 58 -43.49 -17.66 3.24
C GLY A 58 -43.95 -16.51 2.33
N ASP A 59 -42.96 -15.77 1.80
CA ASP A 59 -43.13 -14.61 0.94
C ASP A 59 -42.21 -14.64 -0.29
N TRP A 60 -42.34 -13.66 -1.19
CA TRP A 60 -41.57 -13.57 -2.41
C TRP A 60 -40.21 -12.85 -2.24
N ALA A 61 -39.87 -12.28 -1.09
CA ALA A 61 -38.63 -11.52 -0.90
C ALA A 61 -37.39 -12.37 -1.13
N PRO A 62 -37.27 -13.63 -0.64
CA PRO A 62 -36.10 -14.46 -0.88
C PRO A 62 -35.81 -14.68 -2.36
N PHE A 63 -36.87 -14.84 -3.18
CA PHE A 63 -36.74 -15.03 -4.61
C PHE A 63 -36.07 -13.82 -5.31
N PHE A 64 -36.55 -12.61 -5.01
CA PHE A 64 -35.97 -11.40 -5.56
C PHE A 64 -34.58 -11.11 -5.02
N HIS A 65 -34.34 -11.39 -3.75
CA HIS A 65 -33.06 -11.13 -3.09
C HIS A 65 -31.93 -12.08 -3.55
N ALA A 66 -32.23 -13.13 -4.27
CA ALA A 66 -31.25 -14.03 -4.86
C ALA A 66 -30.60 -13.46 -6.14
N ASP A 67 -31.20 -12.44 -6.77
CA ASP A 67 -30.66 -11.84 -7.98
C ASP A 67 -29.53 -10.84 -7.65
N GLU A 68 -28.38 -10.95 -8.38
CA GLU A 68 -27.20 -10.11 -8.14
C GLU A 68 -27.46 -8.62 -8.34
N THR A 69 -28.28 -8.24 -9.34
CA THR A 69 -28.62 -6.84 -9.63
C THR A 69 -29.50 -6.25 -8.50
N VAL A 70 -30.40 -7.06 -7.95
CA VAL A 70 -31.21 -6.68 -6.78
C VAL A 70 -30.31 -6.52 -5.54
N VAL A 71 -29.36 -7.44 -5.32
CA VAL A 71 -28.40 -7.32 -4.22
C VAL A 71 -27.59 -6.02 -4.34
N MET A 72 -27.03 -5.75 -5.54
CA MET A 72 -26.29 -4.51 -5.79
C MET A 72 -27.16 -3.27 -5.58
N SER A 73 -28.41 -3.29 -6.00
CA SER A 73 -29.36 -2.19 -5.80
C SER A 73 -29.67 -1.95 -4.33
N ARG A 74 -29.84 -3.01 -3.53
CA ARG A 74 -30.02 -2.92 -2.08
C ARG A 74 -28.78 -2.37 -1.37
N ILE A 75 -27.59 -2.75 -1.82
CA ILE A 75 -26.33 -2.18 -1.32
C ILE A 75 -26.30 -0.68 -1.56
N LEU A 76 -26.68 -0.24 -2.76
CA LEU A 76 -26.64 1.17 -3.16
C LEU A 76 -27.74 2.02 -2.50
N SER A 77 -28.91 1.44 -2.22
CA SER A 77 -30.04 2.13 -1.60
C SER A 77 -29.89 2.30 -0.08
N LEU A 78 -28.86 1.70 0.55
CA LEU A 78 -28.65 1.83 1.99
C LEU A 78 -28.35 3.29 2.38
N ASP A 79 -29.21 3.89 3.20
CA ASP A 79 -29.04 5.25 3.70
C ASP A 79 -28.05 5.28 4.88
N LEU A 80 -26.80 5.64 4.59
CA LEU A 80 -25.74 5.74 5.59
C LEU A 80 -25.96 6.90 6.56
N ALA A 81 -26.63 7.98 6.12
CA ALA A 81 -26.92 9.11 6.99
C ALA A 81 -27.93 8.71 8.08
N ALA A 82 -29.00 7.99 7.68
CA ALA A 82 -29.96 7.45 8.63
C ALA A 82 -29.33 6.45 9.60
N VAL A 83 -28.41 5.60 9.13
CA VAL A 83 -27.68 4.65 9.99
C VAL A 83 -26.81 5.39 11.00
N THR A 84 -26.09 6.42 10.56
CA THR A 84 -25.23 7.25 11.42
C THR A 84 -26.05 8.01 12.46
N THR A 85 -27.19 8.57 12.06
CA THR A 85 -28.11 9.24 12.98
C THR A 85 -28.63 8.29 14.05
N ARG A 86 -29.08 7.09 13.68
CA ARG A 86 -29.50 6.04 14.62
C ARG A 86 -28.42 5.63 15.61
N PHE A 87 -27.18 5.56 15.14
CA PHE A 87 -26.05 5.28 16.02
C PHE A 87 -25.81 6.44 17.00
N GLY A 88 -25.90 7.68 16.53
CA GLY A 88 -25.85 8.87 17.39
C GLY A 88 -26.95 8.89 18.45
N ASP A 89 -28.19 8.53 18.06
CA ASP A 89 -29.30 8.41 18.98
C ASP A 89 -29.07 7.29 20.01
N TRP A 90 -28.51 6.16 19.57
CA TRP A 90 -28.16 5.08 20.46
C TRP A 90 -27.08 5.50 21.48
N LEU A 91 -26.03 6.21 21.05
CA LEU A 91 -24.99 6.73 21.94
C LEU A 91 -25.58 7.68 23.01
N ARG A 92 -26.54 8.55 22.64
CA ARG A 92 -27.18 9.48 23.56
C ARG A 92 -28.12 8.79 24.55
N SER A 93 -28.85 7.78 24.10
CA SER A 93 -29.86 7.08 24.90
C SER A 93 -29.30 6.02 25.83
N THR A 94 -28.05 5.55 25.58
CA THR A 94 -27.46 4.46 26.33
C THR A 94 -26.65 5.01 27.50
N PRO A 95 -26.93 4.64 28.76
CA PRO A 95 -26.16 5.09 29.93
C PRO A 95 -24.75 4.51 29.93
N ASP A 96 -23.79 5.28 30.46
CA ASP A 96 -22.42 4.78 30.67
C ASP A 96 -22.39 3.74 31.78
N GLN A 97 -21.75 2.61 31.53
CA GLN A 97 -21.67 1.51 32.50
C GLN A 97 -20.73 1.78 33.69
N ALA A 98 -19.91 2.82 33.63
CA ALA A 98 -19.00 3.17 34.72
C ALA A 98 -19.71 3.49 36.05
N GLY A 99 -20.98 3.98 36.00
CA GLY A 99 -21.78 4.27 37.19
C GLY A 99 -22.42 3.06 37.86
N ILE A 100 -22.46 1.90 37.23
CA ILE A 100 -23.15 0.69 37.77
C ILE A 100 -22.20 -0.23 38.52
N ALA A 101 -20.90 -0.17 38.23
CA ALA A 101 -19.90 -1.05 38.87
C ALA A 101 -19.49 -0.63 40.30
N SER A 102 -19.73 0.63 40.70
CA SER A 102 -19.37 1.12 42.04
C SER A 102 -20.32 0.80 43.17
N GLY A 103 -21.45 0.12 42.89
CA GLY A 103 -22.51 -0.12 43.89
C GLY A 103 -22.77 -1.57 44.31
N MET A 104 -22.16 -2.62 43.69
CA MET A 104 -22.46 -4.00 44.05
C MET A 104 -21.25 -4.91 43.93
N HIS A 105 -20.55 -5.12 45.02
CA HIS A 105 -19.72 -6.28 45.23
C HIS A 105 -20.61 -7.53 45.30
N GLY A 106 -20.63 -8.34 44.25
CA GLY A 106 -21.22 -9.67 44.28
C GLY A 106 -22.16 -9.99 43.15
N ALA A 107 -21.65 -10.13 41.92
CA ALA A 107 -22.20 -11.08 40.92
C ALA A 107 -21.39 -11.00 39.65
N ALA A 108 -20.32 -11.79 39.53
CA ALA A 108 -19.47 -11.88 38.33
C ALA A 108 -20.16 -12.52 37.11
N ASN A 109 -21.48 -12.78 37.18
CA ASN A 109 -22.26 -13.43 36.11
C ASN A 109 -23.68 -12.81 35.91
N ALA A 110 -23.87 -11.52 36.22
CA ALA A 110 -25.12 -10.88 35.84
C ALA A 110 -25.13 -10.56 34.35
N PRO A 111 -26.12 -11.02 33.56
CA PRO A 111 -26.25 -10.61 32.18
C PRO A 111 -26.39 -9.09 32.14
N VAL A 112 -25.71 -8.46 31.16
CA VAL A 112 -25.84 -7.02 30.88
C VAL A 112 -27.31 -6.69 30.69
N ARG A 113 -27.99 -6.39 31.78
CA ARG A 113 -29.39 -6.02 31.78
C ARG A 113 -29.49 -4.56 31.30
N GLY A 114 -29.83 -4.38 30.04
CA GLY A 114 -30.10 -3.06 29.48
C GLY A 114 -29.82 -2.86 28.00
N TRP A 115 -28.93 -3.61 27.43
CA TRP A 115 -28.63 -3.45 26.00
C TRP A 115 -29.27 -4.57 25.19
N ASP A 116 -30.21 -4.21 24.32
CA ASP A 116 -30.64 -5.14 23.28
C ASP A 116 -29.55 -5.21 22.19
N LEU A 117 -28.64 -6.18 22.35
CA LEU A 117 -27.53 -6.40 21.44
C LEU A 117 -27.97 -6.65 19.99
N ARG A 118 -29.20 -7.09 19.77
CA ARG A 118 -29.77 -7.35 18.45
C ARG A 118 -30.12 -6.08 17.68
N SER A 119 -30.56 -5.06 18.42
CA SER A 119 -30.91 -3.76 17.84
C SER A 119 -29.75 -2.79 17.75
N LEU A 120 -28.54 -3.22 18.16
CA LEU A 120 -27.34 -2.39 18.09
C LEU A 120 -27.01 -2.08 16.62
N PRO A 121 -26.74 -0.82 16.25
CA PRO A 121 -26.45 -0.48 14.86
C PRO A 121 -25.29 -1.25 14.26
N VAL A 122 -24.23 -1.55 15.02
CA VAL A 122 -23.11 -2.38 14.56
C VAL A 122 -23.56 -3.80 14.21
N THR A 123 -24.40 -4.39 15.03
CA THR A 123 -24.96 -5.73 14.77
C THR A 123 -25.84 -5.76 13.53
N MET A 124 -26.64 -4.70 13.34
CA MET A 124 -27.44 -4.55 12.13
C MET A 124 -26.57 -4.45 10.89
N LEU A 125 -25.47 -3.67 10.94
CA LEU A 125 -24.52 -3.56 9.83
C LEU A 125 -23.83 -4.90 9.54
N ALA A 126 -23.42 -5.65 10.56
CA ALA A 126 -22.85 -6.98 10.39
C ALA A 126 -23.83 -7.93 9.69
N ARG A 127 -25.10 -7.93 10.11
CA ARG A 127 -26.17 -8.72 9.44
C ARG A 127 -26.36 -8.28 8.00
N THR A 128 -26.43 -6.98 7.75
CA THR A 128 -26.61 -6.44 6.40
C THR A 128 -25.48 -6.91 5.46
N ILE A 129 -24.23 -6.84 5.91
CA ILE A 129 -23.08 -7.34 5.12
C ILE A 129 -23.17 -8.87 4.95
N ASN A 130 -23.56 -9.59 5.99
CA ASN A 130 -23.74 -11.03 5.92
C ASN A 130 -24.84 -11.41 4.91
N ASP A 131 -25.95 -10.73 4.92
CA ASP A 131 -27.08 -11.00 4.01
C ASP A 131 -26.68 -10.75 2.56
N TRP A 132 -25.89 -9.72 2.28
CA TRP A 132 -25.32 -9.48 0.96
C TRP A 132 -24.35 -10.59 0.55
N TYR A 133 -23.51 -11.02 1.49
CA TYR A 133 -22.56 -12.11 1.26
C TYR A 133 -23.29 -13.41 0.93
N VAL A 134 -24.27 -13.79 1.75
CA VAL A 134 -25.04 -15.02 1.58
C VAL A 134 -25.82 -15.01 0.25
N ALA A 135 -26.44 -13.87 -0.10
CA ALA A 135 -27.16 -13.71 -1.35
C ALA A 135 -26.26 -13.86 -2.60
N LEU A 136 -24.93 -13.62 -2.48
CA LEU A 136 -23.98 -13.75 -3.59
C LEU A 136 -23.25 -15.09 -3.60
N LEU A 137 -23.53 -16.02 -2.68
CA LEU A 137 -22.80 -17.31 -2.61
C LEU A 137 -22.99 -18.15 -3.88
N ASP A 138 -24.19 -18.21 -4.39
CA ASP A 138 -24.57 -19.03 -5.56
C ASP A 138 -24.41 -18.27 -6.88
N ALA A 139 -24.05 -16.99 -6.83
CA ALA A 139 -23.89 -16.19 -8.03
C ALA A 139 -22.62 -16.58 -8.80
N SER A 140 -22.75 -16.76 -10.13
CA SER A 140 -21.69 -17.23 -11.01
C SER A 140 -21.14 -16.17 -11.96
N SER A 141 -21.74 -14.98 -12.02
CA SER A 141 -21.29 -13.89 -12.88
C SER A 141 -19.96 -13.29 -12.38
N GLU A 142 -19.15 -12.78 -13.29
CA GLU A 142 -17.90 -12.11 -12.96
C GLU A 142 -18.13 -10.91 -12.01
N SER A 143 -19.20 -10.15 -12.24
CA SER A 143 -19.58 -8.99 -11.42
C SER A 143 -19.90 -9.40 -9.99
N ALA A 144 -20.68 -10.44 -9.80
CA ALA A 144 -21.06 -10.95 -8.48
C ALA A 144 -19.89 -11.61 -7.77
N LEU A 145 -19.04 -12.36 -8.48
CA LEU A 145 -17.83 -12.98 -7.93
C LEU A 145 -16.84 -11.93 -7.42
N SER A 146 -16.61 -10.86 -8.20
CA SER A 146 -15.73 -9.76 -7.79
C SER A 146 -16.26 -9.06 -6.53
N LEU A 147 -17.56 -8.76 -6.49
CA LEU A 147 -18.19 -8.14 -5.32
C LEU A 147 -18.16 -9.06 -4.10
N ARG A 148 -18.41 -10.36 -4.29
CA ARG A 148 -18.33 -11.36 -3.21
C ARG A 148 -16.94 -11.45 -2.63
N LEU A 149 -15.88 -11.52 -3.46
CA LEU A 149 -14.50 -11.57 -2.99
C LEU A 149 -14.12 -10.31 -2.19
N LEU A 150 -14.60 -9.13 -2.60
CA LEU A 150 -14.43 -7.92 -1.81
C LEU A 150 -15.13 -8.05 -0.45
N ILE A 151 -16.39 -8.49 -0.43
CA ILE A 151 -17.15 -8.68 0.82
C ILE A 151 -16.45 -9.71 1.73
N GLU A 152 -15.94 -10.80 1.18
CA GLU A 152 -15.16 -11.79 1.93
C GLU A 152 -13.93 -11.16 2.59
N SER A 153 -13.16 -10.37 1.82
CA SER A 153 -11.99 -9.68 2.35
C SER A 153 -12.34 -8.69 3.48
N VAL A 154 -13.46 -8.00 3.33
CA VAL A 154 -13.99 -7.07 4.32
C VAL A 154 -14.45 -7.81 5.59
N ILE A 155 -15.18 -8.90 5.45
CA ILE A 155 -15.61 -9.71 6.60
C ILE A 155 -14.39 -10.23 7.38
N VAL A 156 -13.35 -10.71 6.69
CA VAL A 156 -12.11 -11.16 7.34
C VAL A 156 -11.44 -10.04 8.15
N GLN A 157 -11.56 -8.79 7.70
CA GLN A 157 -11.04 -7.64 8.45
C GLN A 157 -11.91 -7.28 9.66
N LEU A 158 -13.23 -7.35 9.50
CA LEU A 158 -14.21 -6.96 10.52
C LEU A 158 -14.42 -8.01 11.62
N ARG A 159 -14.20 -9.30 11.31
CA ARG A 159 -14.42 -10.39 12.28
C ARG A 159 -13.56 -10.33 13.54
N THR A 160 -12.47 -9.56 13.52
CA THR A 160 -11.61 -9.26 14.66
C THR A 160 -12.01 -7.95 15.32
N ASP A 161 -13.29 -7.79 15.63
CA ASP A 161 -13.82 -6.62 16.31
C ASP A 161 -13.20 -6.48 17.71
N LYS A 162 -12.86 -5.24 18.09
CA LYS A 162 -12.23 -4.94 19.39
C LYS A 162 -13.22 -4.91 20.55
N SER A 163 -14.48 -4.62 20.25
CA SER A 163 -15.54 -4.66 21.25
C SER A 163 -15.88 -6.09 21.69
N GLY A 164 -15.46 -7.11 20.94
CA GLY A 164 -15.86 -8.49 21.18
C GLY A 164 -17.37 -8.75 21.00
N LEU A 165 -18.07 -7.82 20.35
CA LEU A 165 -19.52 -7.83 20.20
C LEU A 165 -20.00 -9.06 19.43
N LEU A 166 -19.33 -9.44 18.34
CA LEU A 166 -19.68 -10.64 17.55
C LEU A 166 -19.51 -11.92 18.36
N ALA A 167 -18.45 -12.01 19.15
CA ALA A 167 -18.20 -13.15 20.02
C ALA A 167 -19.29 -13.25 21.13
N MET A 168 -19.68 -12.10 21.71
CA MET A 168 -20.75 -12.04 22.69
C MET A 168 -22.12 -12.45 22.10
N LEU A 169 -22.43 -11.97 20.90
CA LEU A 169 -23.68 -12.32 20.22
C LEU A 169 -23.73 -13.82 19.92
N ARG A 170 -22.64 -14.40 19.45
CA ARG A 170 -22.55 -15.85 19.21
C ARG A 170 -22.75 -16.67 20.48
N LYS A 171 -22.19 -16.23 21.62
CA LYS A 171 -22.32 -16.94 22.90
C LYS A 171 -23.72 -16.83 23.51
N ASN A 172 -24.40 -15.69 23.36
CA ASN A 172 -25.65 -15.39 24.05
C ASN A 172 -26.90 -15.61 23.19
N ASP A 173 -26.79 -15.74 21.89
CA ASP A 173 -27.91 -15.92 20.97
C ASP A 173 -27.70 -17.11 20.04
N VAL A 174 -28.31 -18.26 20.39
CA VAL A 174 -28.25 -19.49 19.58
C VAL A 174 -28.80 -19.27 18.16
N ASN A 175 -29.65 -18.25 17.96
CA ASN A 175 -30.24 -17.88 16.68
C ASN A 175 -29.53 -16.74 15.97
N PHE A 176 -28.35 -16.33 16.43
CA PHE A 176 -27.54 -15.34 15.75
C PHE A 176 -26.81 -15.98 14.57
N LEU A 177 -27.50 -16.03 13.43
CA LEU A 177 -27.04 -16.69 12.22
C LEU A 177 -26.20 -15.71 11.37
N LEU A 178 -24.90 -15.74 11.52
CA LEU A 178 -23.94 -15.23 10.52
C LEU A 178 -23.24 -16.40 9.83
N ALA A 179 -22.81 -16.19 8.61
CA ALA A 179 -22.04 -17.18 7.85
C ALA A 179 -20.74 -17.56 8.59
N PRO A 180 -20.25 -18.81 8.44
CA PRO A 180 -19.07 -19.29 9.16
C PRO A 180 -17.82 -18.41 8.99
N ILE A 181 -17.69 -17.70 7.87
CA ILE A 181 -16.57 -16.79 7.57
C ILE A 181 -16.39 -15.67 8.61
N TRP A 182 -17.44 -15.30 9.33
CA TRP A 182 -17.40 -14.27 10.38
C TRP A 182 -16.66 -14.71 11.63
N PHE A 183 -16.46 -16.01 11.82
CA PHE A 183 -15.88 -16.54 13.05
C PHE A 183 -14.51 -17.15 12.76
N VAL A 184 -13.55 -16.82 13.62
CA VAL A 184 -12.24 -17.49 13.62
C VAL A 184 -12.50 -18.93 14.10
N GLN A 185 -11.96 -19.93 13.40
CA GLN A 185 -12.01 -21.31 13.89
C GLN A 185 -11.19 -21.38 15.18
N ASP A 186 -11.83 -21.80 16.27
CA ASP A 186 -11.16 -22.06 17.55
C ASP A 186 -10.25 -23.28 17.38
N ASP A 187 -8.97 -23.08 17.26
CA ASP A 187 -7.94 -24.12 17.37
C ASP A 187 -7.74 -24.54 18.84
N GLY A 188 -8.83 -24.84 19.53
CA GLY A 188 -8.84 -25.65 20.77
C GLY A 188 -8.12 -25.06 22.01
N VAL A 189 -7.76 -23.78 22.05
CA VAL A 189 -7.27 -23.11 23.25
C VAL A 189 -8.37 -22.26 23.83
N ALA A 190 -9.15 -22.86 24.72
CA ALA A 190 -10.13 -22.17 25.54
C ALA A 190 -9.43 -21.24 26.56
N ALA A 191 -9.04 -20.05 26.11
CA ALA A 191 -8.95 -18.93 27.03
C ALA A 191 -10.41 -18.50 27.27
N GLU A 192 -10.95 -18.70 28.48
CA GLU A 192 -12.21 -18.08 28.85
C GLU A 192 -12.08 -16.57 28.59
N PRO A 193 -12.82 -16.00 27.63
CA PRO A 193 -12.81 -14.57 27.49
C PRO A 193 -13.49 -14.00 28.74
N THR A 194 -12.72 -13.44 29.65
CA THR A 194 -13.24 -12.46 30.59
C THR A 194 -13.92 -11.39 29.72
N LEU A 195 -15.26 -11.35 29.78
CA LEU A 195 -16.07 -10.41 29.04
C LEU A 195 -15.46 -8.99 29.19
N PRO A 196 -14.87 -8.41 28.20
CA PRO A 196 -14.51 -7.01 28.29
C PRO A 196 -15.82 -6.25 28.41
N LEU A 197 -15.91 -5.37 29.40
CA LEU A 197 -16.98 -4.38 29.52
C LEU A 197 -17.09 -3.72 28.14
N LEU A 198 -18.26 -3.80 27.53
CA LEU A 198 -18.55 -3.17 26.24
C LEU A 198 -18.41 -1.65 26.40
N ALA A 199 -17.21 -1.14 26.22
CA ALA A 199 -16.98 0.28 26.23
C ALA A 199 -17.59 0.91 24.99
N LYS A 200 -18.38 1.97 25.15
CA LYS A 200 -18.97 2.74 24.02
C LYS A 200 -17.91 3.15 23.00
N SER A 201 -16.70 3.48 23.45
CA SER A 201 -15.56 3.82 22.59
C SER A 201 -15.16 2.69 21.62
N LEU A 202 -15.15 1.44 22.09
CA LEU A 202 -14.84 0.28 21.26
C LEU A 202 -15.95 0.02 20.23
N VAL A 203 -17.24 0.11 20.67
CA VAL A 203 -18.40 -0.02 19.78
C VAL A 203 -18.39 1.06 18.71
N ARG A 204 -18.01 2.29 19.08
CA ARG A 204 -17.85 3.40 18.12
C ARG A 204 -16.76 3.11 17.11
N THR A 205 -15.60 2.65 17.57
CA THR A 205 -14.49 2.28 16.69
C THR A 205 -14.90 1.22 15.68
N ASP A 206 -15.62 0.19 16.15
CA ASP A 206 -16.11 -0.86 15.25
C ASP A 206 -17.18 -0.34 14.30
N PHE A 207 -18.10 0.53 14.78
CA PHE A 207 -19.10 1.16 13.93
C PHE A 207 -18.48 1.89 12.73
N HIS A 208 -17.43 2.69 12.95
CA HIS A 208 -16.75 3.38 11.87
C HIS A 208 -16.00 2.42 10.93
N ALA A 209 -15.47 1.31 11.45
CA ALA A 209 -14.89 0.27 10.60
C ALA A 209 -15.96 -0.34 9.68
N TYR A 210 -17.16 -0.61 10.21
CA TYR A 210 -18.29 -1.10 9.42
C TYR A 210 -18.78 -0.09 8.39
N LEU A 211 -18.88 1.19 8.75
CA LEU A 211 -19.25 2.24 7.78
C LEU A 211 -18.26 2.30 6.61
N LYS A 212 -16.96 2.32 6.92
CA LYS A 212 -15.93 2.32 5.88
C LYS A 212 -16.00 1.09 4.98
N ALA A 213 -16.24 -0.06 5.59
CA ALA A 213 -16.40 -1.32 4.87
C ALA A 213 -17.60 -1.27 3.91
N ILE A 214 -18.75 -0.80 4.39
CA ILE A 214 -19.96 -0.67 3.57
C ILE A 214 -19.74 0.32 2.44
N GLU A 215 -19.06 1.42 2.70
CA GLU A 215 -18.75 2.39 1.66
C GLU A 215 -17.89 1.79 0.54
N MET A 216 -16.88 0.97 0.89
CA MET A 216 -16.09 0.24 -0.10
C MET A 216 -16.97 -0.72 -0.92
N ILE A 217 -17.84 -1.47 -0.26
CA ILE A 217 -18.77 -2.40 -0.93
C ILE A 217 -19.70 -1.61 -1.87
N ARG A 218 -20.25 -0.47 -1.43
CA ARG A 218 -21.12 0.39 -2.27
C ARG A 218 -20.39 0.90 -3.51
N LYS A 219 -19.13 1.36 -3.36
CA LYS A 219 -18.32 1.83 -4.49
C LYS A 219 -18.13 0.72 -5.52
N GLU A 220 -17.82 -0.49 -5.09
CA GLU A 220 -17.69 -1.62 -6.01
C GLU A 220 -19.03 -2.01 -6.64
N ALA A 221 -20.10 -2.07 -5.86
CA ALA A 221 -21.45 -2.37 -6.36
C ALA A 221 -21.88 -1.38 -7.45
N LEU A 222 -21.60 -0.09 -7.29
CA LEU A 222 -21.91 0.93 -8.29
C LEU A 222 -21.16 0.70 -9.62
N VAL A 223 -19.89 0.29 -9.53
CA VAL A 223 -19.09 -0.01 -10.72
C VAL A 223 -19.58 -1.26 -11.44
N ARG A 224 -20.03 -2.26 -10.67
CA ARG A 224 -20.47 -3.55 -11.23
C ARG A 224 -21.92 -3.58 -11.68
N LEU A 225 -22.76 -2.70 -11.17
CA LEU A 225 -24.21 -2.67 -11.51
C LEU A 225 -24.48 -2.60 -13.03
N PRO A 226 -23.80 -1.78 -13.86
CA PRO A 226 -24.04 -1.77 -15.29
C PRO A 226 -23.69 -3.09 -15.97
N SER A 227 -22.69 -3.82 -15.48
CA SER A 227 -22.30 -5.12 -16.00
C SER A 227 -23.28 -6.21 -15.57
N SER A 228 -23.75 -6.18 -14.33
CA SER A 228 -24.79 -7.08 -13.83
C SER A 228 -26.10 -6.91 -14.61
N LEU A 229 -26.52 -5.68 -14.91
CA LEU A 229 -27.72 -5.41 -15.74
C LEU A 229 -27.61 -5.98 -17.16
N ARG A 230 -26.40 -6.23 -17.65
CA ARG A 230 -26.15 -6.85 -18.96
C ARG A 230 -25.94 -8.36 -18.87
N SER A 231 -25.84 -8.90 -17.66
CA SER A 231 -25.71 -10.34 -17.48
C SER A 231 -26.98 -11.03 -17.98
N GLN A 232 -26.81 -12.11 -18.76
CA GLN A 232 -27.96 -12.88 -19.27
C GLN A 232 -28.39 -13.96 -18.28
N GLN A 233 -28.14 -13.76 -16.98
CA GLN A 233 -28.33 -14.77 -15.93
C GLN A 233 -29.49 -14.45 -14.98
N HIS A 234 -30.30 -13.42 -15.28
CA HIS A 234 -31.47 -13.09 -14.46
C HIS A 234 -32.57 -14.14 -14.64
N ASP A 235 -33.22 -14.48 -13.53
CA ASP A 235 -34.47 -15.22 -13.60
C ASP A 235 -35.51 -14.43 -14.41
N PRO A 236 -36.31 -15.08 -15.27
CA PRO A 236 -37.27 -14.39 -16.13
C PRO A 236 -38.21 -13.43 -15.42
N ALA A 237 -38.64 -13.74 -14.21
CA ALA A 237 -39.54 -12.86 -13.43
C ALA A 237 -38.78 -11.63 -12.94
N THR A 238 -37.55 -11.80 -12.42
CA THR A 238 -36.69 -10.70 -11.99
C THR A 238 -36.23 -9.85 -13.17
N ALA A 239 -35.91 -10.46 -14.32
CA ALA A 239 -35.59 -9.74 -15.55
C ALA A 239 -36.76 -8.86 -16.03
N MET A 240 -37.99 -9.37 -15.97
CA MET A 240 -39.17 -8.56 -16.29
C MET A 240 -39.36 -7.40 -15.32
N LEU A 241 -39.14 -7.61 -14.03
CA LEU A 241 -39.19 -6.57 -13.02
C LEU A 241 -38.13 -5.50 -13.26
N ILE A 242 -36.88 -5.89 -13.52
CA ILE A 242 -35.78 -4.98 -13.88
C ILE A 242 -36.15 -4.16 -15.13
N ALA A 243 -36.65 -4.80 -16.16
CA ALA A 243 -37.12 -4.13 -17.38
C ALA A 243 -38.26 -3.15 -17.11
N PHE A 244 -39.20 -3.52 -16.26
CA PHE A 244 -40.28 -2.64 -15.85
C PHE A 244 -39.77 -1.41 -15.11
N VAL A 245 -38.87 -1.58 -14.13
CA VAL A 245 -38.26 -0.47 -13.38
C VAL A 245 -37.45 0.44 -14.32
N GLN A 246 -36.74 -0.10 -15.30
CA GLN A 246 -36.05 0.70 -16.32
C GLN A 246 -37.01 1.51 -17.19
N GLN A 247 -38.13 0.93 -17.61
CA GLN A 247 -39.14 1.66 -18.35
C GLN A 247 -39.83 2.72 -17.48
N PHE A 248 -40.07 2.42 -16.22
CA PHE A 248 -40.64 3.38 -15.26
C PHE A 248 -39.69 4.57 -15.08
N GLN A 249 -38.37 4.34 -15.02
CA GLN A 249 -37.36 5.40 -14.96
C GLN A 249 -37.43 6.34 -16.19
N LYS A 250 -37.65 5.79 -17.39
CA LYS A 250 -37.83 6.63 -18.58
C LYS A 250 -39.11 7.48 -18.49
N LEU A 251 -40.17 6.93 -17.96
CA LEU A 251 -41.43 7.66 -17.76
C LEU A 251 -41.27 8.74 -16.69
N LYS A 252 -40.63 8.41 -15.58
CA LYS A 252 -40.26 9.31 -14.51
C LYS A 252 -39.41 10.49 -15.05
N GLY A 253 -38.42 10.23 -15.90
CA GLY A 253 -37.61 11.29 -16.52
C GLY A 253 -38.43 12.24 -17.36
N LYS A 254 -39.57 11.79 -17.95
CA LYS A 254 -40.52 12.71 -18.60
C LYS A 254 -41.31 13.54 -17.63
N LEU A 255 -41.72 12.95 -16.48
CA LEU A 255 -42.44 13.67 -15.41
C LEU A 255 -41.54 14.72 -14.76
N ASN A 256 -40.28 14.42 -14.53
CA ASN A 256 -39.33 15.34 -13.90
C ASN A 256 -39.01 16.56 -14.80
N ARG A 257 -39.34 16.53 -16.09
CA ARG A 257 -39.28 17.71 -16.97
C ARG A 257 -40.43 18.71 -16.74
N PHE A 258 -41.19 18.57 -15.66
CA PHE A 258 -42.33 19.44 -15.33
C PHE A 258 -41.91 20.90 -15.31
N THR A 259 -40.81 21.25 -14.67
CA THR A 259 -40.33 22.63 -14.54
C THR A 259 -40.14 23.27 -15.91
N ARG A 260 -39.47 22.55 -16.84
CA ARG A 260 -39.26 23.02 -18.22
C ARG A 260 -40.57 23.24 -18.96
N ASN A 261 -41.48 22.26 -18.91
CA ASN A 261 -42.78 22.36 -19.59
C ASN A 261 -43.62 23.52 -19.05
N TYR A 262 -43.51 23.77 -17.73
CA TYR A 262 -44.21 24.92 -17.11
C TYR A 262 -43.62 26.24 -17.56
N LEU A 263 -42.31 26.36 -17.64
CA LEU A 263 -41.62 27.57 -18.11
C LEU A 263 -41.92 27.87 -19.58
N ASP A 264 -41.87 26.86 -20.44
CA ASP A 264 -42.19 27.00 -21.85
C ASP A 264 -43.63 27.50 -22.00
N PHE A 265 -44.60 26.90 -21.27
CA PHE A 265 -45.97 27.37 -21.23
C PHE A 265 -46.09 28.82 -20.74
N TYR A 266 -45.39 29.16 -19.63
CA TYR A 266 -45.45 30.49 -19.05
C TYR A 266 -44.92 31.56 -20.00
N TYR A 267 -43.74 31.35 -20.53
CA TYR A 267 -43.14 32.34 -21.45
C TYR A 267 -43.86 32.42 -22.80
N ASP A 268 -44.16 31.32 -23.43
CA ASP A 268 -44.78 31.28 -24.77
C ASP A 268 -46.28 31.65 -24.70
N LYS A 269 -47.06 31.02 -23.82
CA LYS A 269 -48.51 31.17 -23.81
C LYS A 269 -49.01 32.27 -22.90
N MET A 270 -48.37 32.49 -21.75
CA MET A 270 -48.84 33.48 -20.80
C MET A 270 -48.25 34.87 -21.02
N LEU A 271 -46.94 34.94 -21.29
CA LEU A 271 -46.24 36.19 -21.51
C LEU A 271 -46.14 36.58 -22.99
N GLY A 272 -46.42 35.69 -23.92
CA GLY A 272 -46.32 35.95 -25.37
C GLY A 272 -44.90 36.35 -25.79
N SER A 273 -43.86 35.85 -25.11
CA SER A 273 -42.49 36.18 -25.38
C SER A 273 -42.07 35.65 -26.74
N THR A 274 -41.37 36.46 -27.49
CA THR A 274 -40.82 36.07 -28.81
C THR A 274 -39.41 35.54 -28.64
N ALA A 275 -39.06 34.59 -29.52
CA ALA A 275 -37.69 34.07 -29.56
C ALA A 275 -36.70 35.18 -29.89
N LEU A 276 -35.50 35.10 -29.33
CA LEU A 276 -34.40 36.01 -29.67
C LEU A 276 -34.04 35.86 -31.15
N PRO A 277 -33.51 36.94 -31.79
CA PRO A 277 -33.05 36.86 -33.18
C PRO A 277 -31.96 35.80 -33.35
N ALA A 278 -31.82 35.33 -34.58
CA ALA A 278 -30.80 34.33 -34.90
C ALA A 278 -29.39 34.87 -34.58
N VAL A 279 -28.60 34.04 -33.92
CA VAL A 279 -27.18 34.28 -33.69
C VAL A 279 -26.40 33.40 -34.65
N PRO A 280 -25.38 33.91 -35.36
CA PRO A 280 -24.56 33.08 -36.24
C PRO A 280 -23.97 31.87 -35.51
N ASP A 281 -23.92 30.74 -36.20
CA ASP A 281 -23.34 29.54 -35.70
C ASP A 281 -21.85 29.71 -35.44
N ARG A 282 -21.36 29.02 -34.39
CA ARG A 282 -19.94 28.94 -34.07
C ARG A 282 -19.53 27.49 -34.03
N THR A 283 -18.31 27.21 -34.49
CA THR A 283 -17.75 25.89 -34.46
C THR A 283 -16.27 25.95 -34.09
N TRP A 284 -15.73 24.82 -33.70
CA TRP A 284 -14.32 24.69 -33.39
C TRP A 284 -13.65 23.81 -34.43
N LEU A 285 -12.47 24.23 -34.90
CA LEU A 285 -11.68 23.53 -35.89
C LEU A 285 -10.34 23.14 -35.31
N VAL A 286 -9.90 21.91 -35.59
CA VAL A 286 -8.54 21.45 -35.31
C VAL A 286 -7.74 21.51 -36.62
N LEU A 287 -6.71 22.35 -36.62
CA LEU A 287 -5.84 22.52 -37.78
C LEU A 287 -4.61 21.63 -37.62
N ARG A 288 -4.27 20.90 -38.68
CA ARG A 288 -3.09 20.06 -38.76
C ARG A 288 -2.09 20.67 -39.73
N LYS A 289 -0.87 20.83 -39.26
CA LYS A 289 0.24 21.30 -40.10
C LYS A 289 0.64 20.25 -41.13
N ALA A 290 1.01 20.66 -42.34
CA ALA A 290 1.61 19.75 -43.31
C ALA A 290 3.03 19.32 -42.83
N PRO A 291 3.41 18.03 -43.08
CA PRO A 291 4.65 17.48 -42.49
C PRO A 291 5.94 18.22 -42.82
N SER A 292 5.97 18.95 -43.93
CA SER A 292 7.17 19.68 -44.41
C SER A 292 7.21 21.16 -44.04
N THR A 293 6.21 21.68 -43.35
CA THR A 293 6.15 23.11 -43.02
C THR A 293 6.61 23.36 -41.59
N ARG A 294 7.19 24.55 -41.35
CA ARG A 294 7.40 25.10 -40.00
C ARG A 294 6.06 25.53 -39.39
N GLU A 295 6.08 26.14 -38.21
CA GLU A 295 4.91 26.75 -37.63
C GLU A 295 4.22 27.69 -38.64
N VAL A 296 2.89 27.65 -38.67
CA VAL A 296 2.08 28.44 -39.60
C VAL A 296 1.16 29.35 -38.80
N LEU A 297 1.24 30.64 -39.06
CA LEU A 297 0.28 31.60 -38.51
C LEU A 297 -0.96 31.63 -39.40
N VAL A 298 -2.11 31.34 -38.79
CA VAL A 298 -3.45 31.56 -39.38
C VAL A 298 -4.00 32.84 -38.78
N PRO A 299 -4.08 33.93 -39.56
CA PRO A 299 -4.56 35.19 -39.04
C PRO A 299 -6.07 35.16 -38.78
N ALA A 300 -6.54 36.06 -37.91
CA ALA A 300 -7.96 36.28 -37.68
C ALA A 300 -8.67 36.65 -39.01
N GLN A 301 -9.95 36.33 -39.12
CA GLN A 301 -10.78 36.51 -40.31
C GLN A 301 -10.34 35.66 -41.52
N THR A 302 -9.60 34.56 -41.29
CA THR A 302 -9.34 33.54 -42.31
C THR A 302 -10.62 32.78 -42.61
N GLU A 303 -10.94 32.59 -43.91
CA GLU A 303 -12.15 31.94 -44.38
C GLU A 303 -11.99 30.40 -44.38
N PHE A 304 -12.99 29.70 -43.86
CA PHE A 304 -13.09 28.24 -43.87
C PHE A 304 -14.39 27.81 -44.51
N LEU A 305 -14.30 26.98 -45.55
CA LEU A 305 -15.44 26.50 -46.31
C LEU A 305 -16.07 25.29 -45.60
N ALA A 306 -17.36 25.35 -45.30
CA ALA A 306 -18.11 24.29 -44.65
C ALA A 306 -19.08 23.55 -45.57
N GLY A 307 -19.03 23.78 -46.86
CA GLY A 307 -19.90 23.18 -47.87
C GLY A 307 -20.90 24.18 -48.42
N LEU A 308 -21.99 23.69 -48.98
CA LEU A 308 -23.04 24.49 -49.61
C LEU A 308 -24.33 24.40 -48.78
N ASP A 309 -25.08 25.53 -48.77
CA ASP A 309 -26.42 25.54 -48.17
C ASP A 309 -27.47 24.93 -49.15
N ALA A 310 -28.73 24.92 -48.72
CA ALA A 310 -29.83 24.38 -49.53
C ALA A 310 -30.04 25.11 -50.86
N GLU A 311 -29.56 26.34 -50.95
CA GLU A 311 -29.63 27.19 -52.19
C GLU A 311 -28.29 27.18 -52.96
N SER A 312 -27.38 26.24 -52.70
CA SER A 312 -26.08 26.08 -53.34
C SER A 312 -25.13 27.28 -53.17
N ARG A 313 -25.23 28.00 -52.05
CA ARG A 313 -24.29 29.09 -51.67
C ARG A 313 -23.25 28.52 -50.71
N ASP A 314 -22.03 29.02 -50.76
CA ASP A 314 -20.95 28.66 -49.87
C ASP A 314 -21.28 29.01 -48.40
N ILE A 315 -21.15 28.03 -47.52
CA ILE A 315 -21.17 28.25 -46.10
C ILE A 315 -19.75 28.53 -45.65
N VAL A 316 -19.50 29.77 -45.21
CA VAL A 316 -18.16 30.24 -44.81
C VAL A 316 -18.15 30.57 -43.34
N TYR A 317 -17.17 30.01 -42.61
CA TYR A 317 -16.82 30.43 -41.26
C TYR A 317 -15.56 31.26 -41.26
N LEU A 318 -15.47 32.24 -40.38
CA LEU A 318 -14.29 33.10 -40.21
C LEU A 318 -13.59 32.78 -38.86
N SER A 319 -12.24 32.74 -38.85
CA SER A 319 -11.48 32.62 -37.61
C SER A 319 -11.64 33.86 -36.73
N ASP A 320 -11.88 33.68 -35.44
CA ASP A 320 -12.05 34.80 -34.52
C ASP A 320 -10.70 35.44 -34.13
N ASN A 321 -9.62 34.67 -33.97
CA ASN A 321 -8.33 35.11 -33.49
C ASN A 321 -7.17 34.56 -34.34
N ASP A 322 -6.00 35.16 -34.20
CA ASP A 322 -4.75 34.64 -34.76
C ASP A 322 -4.39 33.31 -34.07
N LEU A 323 -3.98 32.31 -34.85
CA LEU A 323 -3.59 30.99 -34.37
C LEU A 323 -2.26 30.56 -34.96
N VAL A 324 -1.30 30.16 -34.11
CA VAL A 324 -0.08 29.50 -34.53
C VAL A 324 -0.28 27.97 -34.50
N VAL A 325 -0.18 27.35 -35.67
CA VAL A 325 -0.30 25.89 -35.82
C VAL A 325 1.10 25.26 -35.71
N SER A 326 1.32 24.44 -34.70
CA SER A 326 2.58 23.75 -34.42
C SER A 326 2.46 22.22 -34.57
N ASP A 327 3.55 21.49 -34.31
CA ASP A 327 3.57 20.03 -34.28
C ASP A 327 3.08 19.45 -32.95
N ALA A 328 2.77 20.28 -31.99
CA ALA A 328 2.36 19.84 -30.66
C ALA A 328 1.09 19.00 -30.72
N ARG A 329 1.13 17.83 -30.12
CA ARG A 329 -0.01 16.93 -30.00
C ARG A 329 -0.09 16.36 -28.59
N ILE A 330 -1.31 16.14 -28.12
CA ILE A 330 -1.55 15.48 -26.84
C ILE A 330 -1.31 13.99 -27.02
N VAL A 331 -0.41 13.42 -26.23
CA VAL A 331 -0.09 11.98 -26.25
C VAL A 331 -0.58 11.26 -24.99
N THR A 332 -0.85 12.01 -23.92
CA THR A 332 -1.34 11.45 -22.66
C THR A 332 -2.29 12.43 -22.00
N LEU A 333 -3.41 11.95 -21.54
CA LEU A 333 -4.38 12.72 -20.77
C LEU A 333 -4.83 11.88 -19.57
N GLN A 334 -4.50 12.34 -18.36
CA GLN A 334 -4.72 11.59 -17.11
C GLN A 334 -5.33 12.49 -16.06
N THR A 335 -6.18 11.92 -15.22
CA THR A 335 -6.80 12.65 -14.11
C THR A 335 -6.56 11.97 -12.79
N VAL A 336 -6.37 12.77 -11.74
CA VAL A 336 -6.33 12.32 -10.34
C VAL A 336 -7.34 13.13 -9.55
N TYR A 337 -8.28 12.45 -8.92
CA TYR A 337 -9.32 13.07 -8.12
C TYR A 337 -9.31 12.54 -6.70
N PHE A 338 -9.29 13.45 -5.71
CA PHE A 338 -9.40 13.13 -4.30
C PHE A 338 -10.85 13.30 -3.85
N ASP A 339 -11.46 12.20 -3.47
CA ASP A 339 -12.82 12.16 -2.96
C ASP A 339 -12.83 12.44 -1.44
N HIS A 340 -13.82 13.18 -0.98
CA HIS A 340 -14.03 13.53 0.42
C HIS A 340 -15.41 13.01 0.82
N ASN A 341 -15.42 11.91 1.56
CA ASN A 341 -16.67 11.35 2.04
C ASN A 341 -16.85 11.67 3.52
N SER A 342 -17.98 12.30 3.83
CA SER A 342 -18.28 12.71 5.19
C SER A 342 -18.45 11.55 6.18
N TYR A 343 -18.81 10.35 5.70
CA TYR A 343 -19.07 9.20 6.57
C TYR A 343 -17.81 8.45 7.02
N SER A 344 -16.77 8.49 6.25
CA SER A 344 -15.50 7.78 6.53
C SER A 344 -14.34 8.72 6.85
N SER A 345 -14.60 10.00 7.04
CA SER A 345 -13.61 10.97 7.49
C SER A 345 -13.50 10.95 9.02
N PRO A 346 -12.27 11.06 9.58
CA PRO A 346 -12.09 11.23 11.03
C PRO A 346 -12.81 12.45 11.59
N GLU A 347 -13.00 13.50 10.78
CA GLU A 347 -13.70 14.73 11.15
C GLU A 347 -15.19 14.50 11.43
N ASN A 348 -15.75 13.44 10.90
CA ASN A 348 -17.15 13.03 11.10
C ASN A 348 -17.31 11.86 12.09
N LEU A 349 -16.25 11.55 12.84
CA LEU A 349 -16.39 10.66 14.00
C LEU A 349 -17.38 11.31 14.97
N LEU A 350 -18.33 10.51 15.46
CA LEU A 350 -19.35 11.01 16.39
C LEU A 350 -18.71 11.39 17.72
N GLY A 351 -19.05 12.56 18.25
CA GLY A 351 -18.68 12.99 19.61
C GLY A 351 -19.36 12.13 20.70
N ALA A 352 -18.96 12.34 21.94
CA ALA A 352 -19.55 11.63 23.10
C ALA A 352 -21.06 11.80 23.21
N ASP A 353 -21.55 12.97 22.79
CA ASP A 353 -22.97 13.33 22.74
C ASP A 353 -23.71 12.76 21.50
N GLY A 354 -23.02 11.97 20.66
CA GLY A 354 -23.57 11.43 19.43
C GLY A 354 -23.68 12.46 18.29
N THR A 355 -23.14 13.67 18.48
CA THR A 355 -23.08 14.64 17.40
C THR A 355 -21.88 14.37 16.50
N PRO A 356 -21.96 14.61 15.17
CA PRO A 356 -20.80 14.52 14.29
C PRO A 356 -19.69 15.46 14.79
N PHE A 357 -18.48 14.96 14.84
CA PHE A 357 -17.30 15.74 15.22
C PHE A 357 -16.94 16.67 14.06
N ARG A 358 -17.48 17.87 14.06
CA ARG A 358 -17.41 18.83 12.96
C ARG A 358 -16.27 19.83 13.03
N THR A 359 -15.35 19.70 13.96
CA THR A 359 -14.21 20.63 14.00
C THR A 359 -13.23 20.30 12.88
N PRO A 360 -13.19 21.11 11.80
CA PRO A 360 -12.13 20.94 10.81
C PRO A 360 -10.79 21.10 11.53
N TRP A 361 -9.82 20.32 11.15
CA TRP A 361 -8.48 20.43 11.71
C TRP A 361 -7.95 21.84 11.42
N PRO A 362 -7.54 22.59 12.41
CA PRO A 362 -7.15 23.97 12.22
C PRO A 362 -6.08 24.11 11.13
N GLY A 363 -6.39 24.85 10.07
CA GLY A 363 -5.47 25.08 8.95
C GLY A 363 -5.35 23.97 7.91
N GLU A 364 -6.10 22.85 8.04
CA GLU A 364 -6.12 21.77 7.07
C GLU A 364 -7.41 21.78 6.23
N ARG A 365 -7.28 21.35 4.97
CA ARG A 365 -8.41 21.04 4.11
C ARG A 365 -9.08 19.75 4.60
N SER A 366 -10.33 19.53 4.22
CA SER A 366 -11.07 18.31 4.55
C SER A 366 -10.26 17.03 4.22
N TRP A 367 -10.41 16.01 5.06
CA TRP A 367 -9.67 14.77 4.95
C TRP A 367 -10.10 13.97 3.71
N PRO A 368 -9.19 13.62 2.78
CA PRO A 368 -9.52 12.76 1.65
C PRO A 368 -9.80 11.33 2.11
N THR A 369 -10.82 10.72 1.54
CA THR A 369 -11.26 9.35 1.87
C THR A 369 -10.90 8.33 0.81
N SER A 370 -10.60 8.80 -0.40
CA SER A 370 -10.09 8.00 -1.51
C SER A 370 -9.48 8.88 -2.59
N ALA A 371 -8.67 8.29 -3.46
CA ALA A 371 -8.16 8.95 -4.65
C ALA A 371 -8.34 8.06 -5.87
N TRP A 372 -8.83 8.65 -6.95
CA TRP A 372 -9.14 7.97 -8.19
C TRP A 372 -8.22 8.43 -9.31
N PHE A 373 -7.71 7.48 -10.07
CA PHE A 373 -6.90 7.72 -11.24
C PHE A 373 -7.63 7.24 -12.49
N ASN A 374 -7.56 8.04 -13.55
CA ASN A 374 -8.05 7.64 -14.85
C ASN A 374 -7.08 8.10 -15.94
N SER A 375 -6.82 7.22 -16.90
CA SER A 375 -6.12 7.55 -18.14
C SER A 375 -7.17 7.61 -19.25
N LEU A 376 -7.38 8.80 -19.81
CA LEU A 376 -8.38 9.02 -20.82
C LEU A 376 -7.90 8.47 -22.17
N PRO A 377 -8.75 7.75 -22.92
CA PRO A 377 -8.39 7.26 -24.24
C PRO A 377 -8.22 8.42 -25.21
N LEU A 378 -7.13 8.40 -25.97
CA LEU A 378 -6.82 9.37 -27.00
C LEU A 378 -6.80 8.69 -28.38
N ASN A 379 -7.30 9.39 -29.37
CA ASN A 379 -7.13 9.03 -30.77
C ASN A 379 -5.68 9.30 -31.22
N ALA A 380 -5.30 8.78 -32.38
CA ALA A 380 -3.96 8.96 -32.94
C ALA A 380 -3.58 10.45 -33.19
N ASP A 381 -4.57 11.33 -33.27
CA ASP A 381 -4.41 12.77 -33.47
C ASP A 381 -4.36 13.55 -32.14
N GLY A 382 -4.40 12.88 -31.00
CA GLY A 382 -4.40 13.51 -29.68
C GLY A 382 -5.78 14.04 -29.24
N SER A 383 -6.84 13.81 -30.01
CA SER A 383 -8.20 14.16 -29.59
C SER A 383 -8.80 13.05 -28.71
N THR A 384 -9.75 13.41 -27.85
CA THR A 384 -10.58 12.43 -27.13
C THR A 384 -11.69 11.92 -28.05
N GLY A 385 -12.20 10.71 -27.76
CA GLY A 385 -13.37 10.14 -28.47
C GLY A 385 -14.66 10.94 -28.20
N PRO A 386 -15.79 10.47 -28.72
CA PRO A 386 -17.08 11.16 -28.59
C PRO A 386 -17.63 11.11 -27.14
N ASP A 387 -17.07 10.29 -26.28
CA ASP A 387 -17.49 10.17 -24.88
C ASP A 387 -17.01 11.35 -24.06
N ALA A 388 -17.87 11.86 -23.19
CA ALA A 388 -17.51 12.92 -22.27
C ALA A 388 -16.87 12.35 -21.00
N TYR A 389 -15.77 12.93 -20.56
CA TYR A 389 -15.03 12.56 -19.36
C TYR A 389 -14.95 13.74 -18.39
N PRO A 390 -14.99 13.52 -17.06
CA PRO A 390 -14.74 14.57 -16.08
C PRO A 390 -13.33 15.12 -16.21
N ILE A 391 -13.21 16.40 -16.58
CA ILE A 391 -11.92 17.01 -16.94
C ILE A 391 -10.90 17.03 -15.79
N LEU A 392 -11.36 17.23 -14.56
CA LEU A 392 -10.52 17.21 -13.36
C LEU A 392 -10.66 15.91 -12.55
N GLY A 393 -11.26 14.87 -13.16
CA GLY A 393 -11.64 13.65 -12.45
C GLY A 393 -12.98 13.82 -11.72
N ALA A 394 -13.50 12.72 -11.21
CA ALA A 394 -14.76 12.70 -10.46
C ALA A 394 -14.77 11.55 -9.45
N PRO A 395 -15.64 11.61 -8.42
CA PRO A 395 -15.85 10.49 -7.54
C PRO A 395 -16.39 9.27 -8.31
N LYS A 396 -16.05 8.08 -7.86
CA LYS A 396 -16.46 6.80 -8.48
C LYS A 396 -18.00 6.65 -8.59
N ASN A 397 -18.73 7.41 -7.78
CA ASN A 397 -20.20 7.44 -7.75
C ASN A 397 -20.83 8.30 -8.85
N SER A 398 -20.03 9.00 -9.68
CA SER A 398 -20.57 9.76 -10.79
C SER A 398 -21.28 8.80 -11.76
N ARG A 399 -22.42 9.23 -12.30
CA ARG A 399 -23.26 8.46 -13.23
C ARG A 399 -22.58 8.08 -14.56
N GLN A 400 -21.32 8.38 -14.70
CA GLN A 400 -20.52 8.11 -15.89
C GLN A 400 -19.89 6.71 -15.77
N SER A 401 -19.99 5.94 -16.83
CA SER A 401 -19.49 4.55 -16.94
C SER A 401 -17.96 4.46 -17.12
N VAL A 402 -17.20 5.35 -16.50
CA VAL A 402 -15.74 5.36 -16.62
C VAL A 402 -15.16 4.47 -15.53
N ALA A 403 -14.31 3.53 -15.93
CA ALA A 403 -13.59 2.68 -15.01
C ALA A 403 -12.45 3.46 -14.34
N TYR A 404 -12.70 3.97 -13.15
CA TYR A 404 -11.65 4.57 -12.33
C TYR A 404 -10.90 3.50 -11.56
N ALA A 405 -9.57 3.57 -11.61
CA ALA A 405 -8.70 2.79 -10.74
C ALA A 405 -8.40 3.57 -9.47
N ASP A 406 -8.08 2.87 -8.38
CA ASP A 406 -7.51 3.52 -7.21
C ASP A 406 -6.17 4.17 -7.61
N ALA A 407 -5.97 5.42 -7.20
CA ALA A 407 -4.74 6.14 -7.49
C ALA A 407 -3.57 5.53 -6.71
N ARG A 408 -2.56 5.03 -7.43
CA ARG A 408 -1.34 4.51 -6.82
C ARG A 408 -0.48 5.69 -6.38
N ILE A 409 -0.51 6.00 -5.11
CA ILE A 409 0.27 7.06 -4.49
C ILE A 409 1.16 6.43 -3.43
N GLY A 410 2.41 6.87 -3.34
CA GLY A 410 3.31 6.30 -2.36
C GLY A 410 4.73 6.85 -2.48
N PHE A 411 5.65 6.08 -1.93
CA PHE A 411 7.08 6.33 -2.09
C PHE A 411 7.83 5.02 -2.31
N ALA A 412 9.02 5.10 -2.84
CA ALA A 412 9.91 3.97 -2.99
C ALA A 412 11.33 4.35 -2.54
N LEU A 413 12.07 3.37 -2.10
CA LEU A 413 13.48 3.48 -1.76
C LEU A 413 14.27 2.54 -2.64
N ALA A 414 15.31 3.05 -3.26
CA ALA A 414 16.28 2.27 -4.02
C ALA A 414 17.59 2.23 -3.25
N SER A 415 18.13 1.04 -2.99
CA SER A 415 19.39 0.90 -2.26
C SER A 415 20.06 -0.43 -2.52
N LYS A 416 21.40 -0.40 -2.60
CA LYS A 416 22.25 -1.61 -2.71
C LYS A 416 22.08 -2.54 -1.50
N VAL A 417 21.71 -2.02 -0.33
CA VAL A 417 21.51 -2.82 0.88
C VAL A 417 20.40 -3.87 0.71
N LEU A 418 19.45 -3.61 -0.17
CA LEU A 418 18.33 -4.50 -0.48
C LEU A 418 18.69 -5.65 -1.42
N LEU A 419 19.92 -5.76 -1.92
CA LEU A 419 20.32 -6.93 -2.71
C LEU A 419 20.42 -8.15 -1.80
N LEU A 420 19.42 -9.01 -1.80
CA LEU A 420 19.24 -10.13 -0.86
C LEU A 420 18.86 -11.39 -1.63
N LYS A 421 19.79 -12.33 -1.75
CA LYS A 421 19.57 -13.52 -2.59
C LYS A 421 18.80 -14.61 -1.86
N GLU A 422 19.23 -14.98 -0.65
CA GLU A 422 18.69 -16.14 0.05
C GLU A 422 18.82 -16.03 1.58
N GLY A 423 18.37 -17.07 2.29
CA GLY A 423 18.33 -17.09 3.74
C GLY A 423 17.11 -16.42 4.33
N LEU A 424 17.01 -16.38 5.65
CA LEU A 424 16.00 -15.59 6.35
C LEU A 424 16.43 -14.12 6.32
N ARG A 425 15.61 -13.27 5.69
CA ARG A 425 15.92 -11.87 5.43
C ARG A 425 14.92 -11.00 6.19
N LYS A 426 15.36 -10.38 7.28
CA LYS A 426 14.59 -9.39 8.01
C LYS A 426 14.95 -8.01 7.47
N ILE A 427 13.94 -7.24 7.09
CA ILE A 427 14.10 -5.91 6.52
C ILE A 427 13.33 -4.94 7.39
N SER A 428 13.99 -3.87 7.80
CA SER A 428 13.38 -2.78 8.56
C SER A 428 13.64 -1.46 7.83
N VAL A 429 12.57 -0.75 7.50
CA VAL A 429 12.64 0.56 6.87
C VAL A 429 12.14 1.59 7.86
N THR A 430 13.00 2.52 8.24
CA THR A 430 12.71 3.59 9.19
C THR A 430 12.71 4.92 8.45
N VAL A 431 11.55 5.57 8.39
CA VAL A 431 11.41 6.93 7.84
C VAL A 431 11.59 7.94 8.97
N LEU A 432 12.46 8.92 8.75
CA LEU A 432 12.81 9.95 9.71
C LEU A 432 12.04 11.25 9.40
N PHE A 433 11.26 11.73 10.34
CA PHE A 433 10.48 12.96 10.21
C PHE A 433 11.21 14.16 10.83
N ASP A 434 10.97 15.33 10.23
CA ASP A 434 11.51 16.62 10.71
C ASP A 434 10.60 17.30 11.72
N ASP A 435 9.34 16.86 11.80
CA ASP A 435 8.32 17.51 12.62
C ASP A 435 7.49 16.46 13.40
N GLU A 436 6.70 16.95 14.33
CA GLU A 436 5.80 16.14 15.17
C GLU A 436 4.38 16.04 14.60
N LEU A 437 4.18 16.41 13.33
CA LEU A 437 2.86 16.48 12.72
C LEU A 437 2.13 15.12 12.76
N LEU A 438 2.86 14.02 12.56
CA LEU A 438 2.27 12.67 12.64
C LEU A 438 1.79 12.35 14.06
N ALA A 439 2.59 12.68 15.07
CA ALA A 439 2.20 12.50 16.47
C ALA A 439 0.92 13.28 16.79
N GLN A 440 0.86 14.56 16.40
CA GLN A 440 -0.32 15.41 16.60
C GLN A 440 -1.56 14.86 15.87
N ARG A 441 -1.41 14.34 14.64
CA ARG A 441 -2.51 13.71 13.89
C ARG A 441 -2.99 12.43 14.56
N LEU A 442 -2.07 11.61 15.05
CA LEU A 442 -2.40 10.38 15.78
C LEU A 442 -3.11 10.68 17.10
N ASP A 443 -2.67 11.69 17.85
CA ASP A 443 -3.32 12.12 19.08
C ASP A 443 -4.75 12.60 18.81
N ARG A 444 -4.97 13.35 17.73
CA ARG A 444 -6.32 13.77 17.34
C ARG A 444 -7.21 12.58 16.94
N VAL A 445 -6.68 11.65 16.15
CA VAL A 445 -7.40 10.42 15.81
C VAL A 445 -7.71 9.61 17.07
N ALA A 446 -6.74 9.49 18.00
CA ALA A 446 -6.93 8.83 19.27
C ALA A 446 -8.00 9.53 20.11
N THR A 447 -7.96 10.84 20.20
CA THR A 447 -8.98 11.64 20.91
C THR A 447 -10.37 11.48 20.29
N ALA A 448 -10.46 11.54 18.97
CA ALA A 448 -11.72 11.32 18.26
C ALA A 448 -12.29 9.91 18.46
N MET A 449 -11.43 8.92 18.73
CA MET A 449 -11.82 7.53 19.05
C MET A 449 -12.02 7.27 20.54
N GLN A 450 -11.66 8.21 21.41
CA GLN A 450 -11.59 8.03 22.86
C GLN A 450 -12.81 8.53 23.64
N THR A 451 -13.75 9.23 23.07
CA THR A 451 -14.83 9.80 23.85
C THR A 451 -15.53 8.77 24.74
N ASP A 452 -15.59 9.08 26.01
CA ASP A 452 -16.32 8.48 27.14
C ASP A 452 -15.51 7.63 28.13
N HIS A 453 -14.51 8.24 28.75
CA HIS A 453 -14.17 7.87 30.13
C HIS A 453 -14.00 9.16 30.94
N GLU A 454 -14.94 9.43 31.83
CA GLU A 454 -14.60 10.24 33.01
C GLU A 454 -13.47 9.53 33.75
N PRO A 455 -12.45 10.27 34.23
CA PRO A 455 -11.37 9.66 35.01
C PRO A 455 -12.00 9.00 36.24
N ASP A 456 -11.89 7.68 36.33
CA ASP A 456 -12.12 6.96 37.56
C ASP A 456 -11.09 7.49 38.58
N ASP A 457 -11.60 7.94 39.74
CA ASP A 457 -10.87 8.65 40.83
C ASP A 457 -9.89 7.73 41.60
N ASP A 458 -9.42 6.65 41.03
CA ASP A 458 -8.50 5.67 41.62
C ASP A 458 -7.11 5.71 40.97
N GLY A 459 -6.30 6.62 41.47
CA GLY A 459 -4.82 6.50 41.49
C GLY A 459 -4.07 6.71 40.18
N ALA A 460 -3.48 7.87 40.01
CA ALA A 460 -2.75 8.46 38.90
C ALA A 460 -1.63 7.61 38.19
N SER A 461 -1.27 6.44 38.65
CA SER A 461 -0.22 5.61 38.03
C SER A 461 -0.75 4.48 37.16
N GLY A 462 -2.05 4.17 37.22
CA GLY A 462 -2.69 3.12 36.41
C GLY A 462 -3.26 3.66 35.09
N ASP A 463 -3.63 4.94 35.06
CA ASP A 463 -4.30 5.55 33.92
C ASP A 463 -3.36 5.87 32.77
N GLU A 464 -2.14 6.35 33.05
CA GLU A 464 -1.12 6.61 32.00
C GLU A 464 -0.74 5.34 31.24
N ALA A 465 -0.56 4.23 31.94
CA ALA A 465 -0.20 2.95 31.32
C ALA A 465 -1.36 2.39 30.48
N ARG A 466 -2.62 2.56 30.93
CA ARG A 466 -3.80 2.15 30.18
C ARG A 466 -4.01 3.02 28.95
N GLU A 467 -3.76 4.30 29.06
CA GLU A 467 -3.86 5.24 27.94
C GLU A 467 -2.77 4.98 26.89
N GLU A 468 -1.54 4.67 27.30
CA GLU A 468 -0.46 4.32 26.39
C GLU A 468 -0.75 3.01 25.63
N ILE A 469 -1.26 1.97 26.29
CA ILE A 469 -1.69 0.72 25.65
C ILE A 469 -2.79 1.00 24.64
N ARG A 470 -3.73 1.88 24.97
CA ARG A 470 -4.83 2.24 24.09
C ARG A 470 -4.36 3.02 22.86
N ARG A 471 -3.45 3.98 23.04
CA ARG A 471 -2.80 4.72 21.94
C ARG A 471 -2.05 3.77 20.99
N GLN A 472 -1.33 2.82 21.56
CA GLN A 472 -0.61 1.82 20.80
C GLN A 472 -1.54 0.89 20.00
N ASP A 473 -2.68 0.54 20.58
CA ASP A 473 -3.74 -0.23 19.91
C ASP A 473 -4.36 0.53 18.73
N ILE A 474 -4.64 1.82 18.90
CA ILE A 474 -5.16 2.68 17.82
C ILE A 474 -4.11 2.83 16.73
N PHE A 475 -2.84 3.06 17.10
CA PHE A 475 -1.74 3.12 16.15
C PHE A 475 -1.66 1.84 15.31
N LEU A 476 -1.66 0.67 15.93
CA LEU A 476 -1.62 -0.62 15.23
C LEU A 476 -2.84 -0.81 14.33
N LYS A 477 -4.02 -0.42 14.78
CA LYS A 477 -5.25 -0.50 13.97
C LYS A 477 -5.16 0.36 12.70
N VAL A 478 -4.60 1.56 12.82
CA VAL A 478 -4.41 2.48 11.70
C VAL A 478 -3.30 2.01 10.77
N PHE A 479 -2.14 1.60 11.32
CA PHE A 479 -0.92 1.37 10.54
C PHE A 479 -0.70 -0.05 10.04
N ARG A 480 -1.39 -1.06 10.60
CA ARG A 480 -1.15 -2.47 10.25
C ARG A 480 -1.28 -2.77 8.76
N ARG A 481 -2.11 -2.02 8.03
CA ARG A 481 -2.34 -2.20 6.58
C ARG A 481 -2.39 -0.87 5.84
N ILE A 482 -1.61 0.09 6.29
CA ILE A 482 -1.61 1.43 5.68
C ILE A 482 -0.91 1.44 4.32
N PHE A 483 0.04 0.51 4.09
CA PHE A 483 0.76 0.37 2.85
C PHE A 483 0.60 -1.01 2.22
N HIS A 484 0.58 -1.03 0.90
CA HIS A 484 0.93 -2.18 0.10
C HIS A 484 2.42 -2.10 -0.19
N ILE A 485 3.19 -3.07 0.33
CA ILE A 485 4.64 -3.09 0.17
C ILE A 485 5.01 -4.07 -0.94
N GLY A 486 5.85 -3.61 -1.88
CA GLY A 486 6.41 -4.43 -2.94
C GLY A 486 7.92 -4.29 -2.98
N ILE A 487 8.65 -5.37 -3.20
CA ILE A 487 10.09 -5.38 -3.36
C ILE A 487 10.48 -6.04 -4.69
N THR A 488 11.51 -5.54 -5.36
CA THR A 488 11.97 -6.09 -6.64
C THR A 488 12.50 -7.50 -6.47
N SER A 489 11.99 -8.46 -7.24
CA SER A 489 12.44 -9.86 -7.21
C SER A 489 12.69 -10.41 -8.61
N GLU A 490 13.33 -11.56 -8.68
CA GLU A 490 13.61 -12.27 -9.94
C GLU A 490 12.36 -12.66 -10.74
N HIS A 491 11.17 -12.58 -10.14
CA HIS A 491 9.87 -12.88 -10.76
C HIS A 491 8.96 -11.66 -10.91
N GLY A 492 9.50 -10.44 -10.76
CA GLY A 492 8.75 -9.19 -10.73
C GLY A 492 8.60 -8.64 -9.32
N TRP A 493 7.59 -7.81 -9.09
CA TRP A 493 7.34 -7.26 -7.77
C TRP A 493 6.82 -8.32 -6.79
N LEU A 494 7.62 -8.63 -5.77
CA LEU A 494 7.22 -9.48 -4.67
C LEU A 494 6.41 -8.67 -3.66
N ALA A 495 5.14 -9.02 -3.48
CA ALA A 495 4.30 -8.41 -2.46
C ALA A 495 4.67 -8.90 -1.06
N VAL A 496 4.75 -7.99 -0.10
CA VAL A 496 4.92 -8.28 1.33
C VAL A 496 3.54 -8.25 1.99
N PRO A 497 2.98 -9.41 2.37
CA PRO A 497 1.61 -9.50 2.85
C PRO A 497 1.41 -8.89 4.24
N GLU A 498 2.43 -8.97 5.09
CA GLU A 498 2.37 -8.51 6.48
C GLU A 498 3.65 -7.82 6.89
N TYR A 499 3.51 -6.75 7.66
CA TYR A 499 4.62 -6.02 8.27
C TYR A 499 4.23 -5.53 9.66
N LEU A 500 5.21 -5.27 10.48
CA LEU A 500 5.04 -4.73 11.83
C LEU A 500 5.40 -3.24 11.82
N PRO A 501 4.44 -2.33 12.02
CA PRO A 501 4.72 -0.91 12.16
C PRO A 501 5.11 -0.59 13.61
N SER A 502 6.04 0.35 13.79
CA SER A 502 6.34 0.98 15.08
C SER A 502 6.64 2.46 14.89
N TYR A 503 6.30 3.26 15.88
CA TYR A 503 6.51 4.71 15.87
C TYR A 503 7.04 5.18 17.22
N ASN A 504 8.09 6.01 17.22
CA ASN A 504 8.74 6.50 18.43
C ASN A 504 8.60 8.03 18.65
N GLY A 505 7.68 8.68 17.93
CA GLY A 505 7.47 10.13 17.96
C GLY A 505 8.21 10.89 16.86
N GLN A 506 9.32 10.39 16.34
CA GLN A 506 10.13 11.03 15.29
C GLN A 506 10.36 10.13 14.07
N ALA A 507 10.18 8.83 14.22
CA ALA A 507 10.45 7.87 13.15
C ALA A 507 9.37 6.80 13.07
N LEU A 508 8.98 6.48 11.85
CA LEU A 508 8.09 5.36 11.53
C LEU A 508 8.94 4.20 10.99
N THR A 509 8.92 3.08 11.69
CA THR A 509 9.63 1.87 11.26
C THR A 509 8.62 0.82 10.80
N LEU A 510 8.88 0.26 9.63
CA LEU A 510 8.11 -0.84 9.03
C LEU A 510 9.04 -2.03 8.88
N SER A 511 8.77 -3.12 9.62
CA SER A 511 9.62 -4.31 9.65
C SER A 511 8.86 -5.53 9.13
N PHE A 512 9.53 -6.35 8.32
CA PHE A 512 8.98 -7.59 7.79
C PHE A 512 10.07 -8.62 7.53
N GLU A 513 9.67 -9.86 7.32
CA GLU A 513 10.57 -10.98 7.08
C GLU A 513 10.26 -11.64 5.73
N LEU A 514 11.32 -11.93 4.98
CA LEU A 514 11.25 -12.80 3.80
C LEU A 514 11.82 -14.16 4.19
N PRO A 515 11.01 -15.23 4.11
CA PRO A 515 11.47 -16.57 4.44
C PRO A 515 12.52 -17.07 3.43
N PRO A 516 13.29 -18.10 3.76
CA PRO A 516 14.34 -18.63 2.87
C PRO A 516 13.83 -19.10 1.49
N GLN A 517 12.54 -19.44 1.38
CA GLN A 517 11.91 -19.87 0.14
C GLN A 517 11.41 -18.72 -0.74
N ALA A 518 11.39 -17.50 -0.22
CA ALA A 518 10.98 -16.34 -0.99
C ALA A 518 11.99 -16.05 -2.11
N PRO A 519 11.55 -15.57 -3.29
CA PRO A 519 12.42 -15.23 -4.40
C PRO A 519 13.57 -14.30 -4.00
N SER A 520 14.66 -14.32 -4.75
CA SER A 520 15.80 -13.41 -4.57
C SER A 520 15.37 -11.97 -4.84
N VAL A 521 15.81 -11.05 -4.00
CA VAL A 521 15.69 -9.62 -4.24
C VAL A 521 16.82 -9.19 -5.17
N VAL A 522 16.45 -8.64 -6.32
CA VAL A 522 17.37 -8.29 -7.41
C VAL A 522 17.30 -6.82 -7.74
N ALA A 523 18.29 -6.33 -8.49
CA ALA A 523 18.28 -4.98 -9.02
C ALA A 523 17.01 -4.74 -9.87
N TYR A 524 16.54 -3.51 -9.89
CA TYR A 524 15.41 -3.11 -10.72
C TYR A 524 15.72 -3.35 -12.20
N ASN A 525 14.71 -3.84 -12.91
CA ASN A 525 14.73 -4.01 -14.36
C ASN A 525 13.37 -3.62 -14.93
N ALA A 526 13.31 -2.60 -15.77
CA ALA A 526 12.07 -2.06 -16.33
C ALA A 526 11.24 -3.10 -17.10
N ALA A 527 11.87 -4.08 -17.74
CA ALA A 527 11.15 -5.12 -18.48
C ALA A 527 10.47 -6.14 -17.56
N LEU A 528 10.93 -6.27 -16.31
CA LEU A 528 10.45 -7.26 -15.35
C LEU A 528 9.54 -6.64 -14.28
N HIS A 529 9.83 -5.39 -13.89
CA HIS A 529 9.20 -4.76 -12.72
C HIS A 529 8.23 -3.65 -13.08
N ASP A 530 7.98 -3.40 -14.36
CA ASP A 530 7.22 -2.25 -14.86
C ASP A 530 7.80 -0.89 -14.38
N GLY A 531 7.27 0.20 -14.94
CA GLY A 531 7.79 1.54 -14.69
C GLY A 531 9.07 1.80 -15.46
N GLN A 532 9.61 2.99 -15.35
CA GLN A 532 10.83 3.43 -16.02
C GLN A 532 11.70 4.20 -15.02
N TYR A 533 11.95 3.61 -13.85
CA TYR A 533 12.76 4.24 -12.82
C TYR A 533 14.23 4.31 -13.27
N ALA A 534 14.87 5.44 -13.02
CA ALA A 534 16.29 5.63 -13.34
C ALA A 534 17.19 5.10 -12.20
N VAL A 535 17.11 3.78 -11.95
CA VAL A 535 17.87 3.10 -10.89
C VAL A 535 18.35 1.73 -11.37
N ASN A 536 19.54 1.34 -10.92
CA ASN A 536 20.17 0.04 -11.16
C ASN A 536 20.28 -0.80 -9.87
N THR A 537 19.68 -0.35 -8.77
CA THR A 537 19.70 -1.01 -7.46
C THR A 537 18.35 -1.66 -7.16
N PRO A 538 18.28 -2.60 -6.23
CA PRO A 538 17.00 -3.11 -5.77
C PRO A 538 16.11 -2.01 -5.18
N MET A 539 14.82 -2.15 -5.35
CA MET A 539 13.82 -1.19 -4.88
C MET A 539 12.80 -1.83 -3.95
N ILE A 540 12.37 -1.05 -2.98
CA ILE A 540 11.18 -1.32 -2.18
C ILE A 540 10.19 -0.16 -2.35
N ARG A 541 8.93 -0.46 -2.65
CA ARG A 541 7.87 0.53 -2.81
C ARG A 541 6.80 0.38 -1.73
N PHE A 542 6.29 1.50 -1.30
CA PHE A 542 5.22 1.64 -0.32
C PHE A 542 4.09 2.41 -0.97
N GLU A 543 3.10 1.72 -1.47
CA GLU A 543 1.88 2.32 -2.03
C GLU A 543 0.82 2.39 -0.94
N ILE A 544 0.14 3.54 -0.79
CA ILE A 544 -0.95 3.65 0.19
C ILE A 544 -2.05 2.65 -0.13
N ASN A 545 -2.59 2.03 0.90
CA ASN A 545 -3.67 1.06 0.75
C ASN A 545 -5.03 1.78 0.77
N PRO A 546 -5.79 1.81 -0.32
CA PRO A 546 -7.12 2.44 -0.35
C PRO A 546 -8.13 1.75 0.59
N GLY A 547 -7.89 0.49 0.94
CA GLY A 547 -8.69 -0.29 1.87
C GLY A 547 -8.28 -0.17 3.34
N ALA A 548 -7.34 0.73 3.68
CA ALA A 548 -6.93 0.94 5.07
C ALA A 548 -8.09 1.49 5.92
N TYR A 549 -7.99 1.29 7.24
CA TYR A 549 -8.99 1.74 8.20
C TYR A 549 -9.33 3.24 8.08
N LEU A 550 -8.31 4.07 7.94
CA LEU A 550 -8.40 5.47 7.53
C LEU A 550 -7.65 5.61 6.21
N TYR A 551 -8.15 6.41 5.28
CA TYR A 551 -7.45 6.62 4.03
C TYR A 551 -6.09 7.28 4.28
N PRO A 552 -4.99 6.62 3.91
CA PRO A 552 -3.67 6.99 4.42
C PRO A 552 -3.19 8.36 3.97
N TYR A 553 -3.62 8.82 2.81
CA TYR A 553 -3.16 10.10 2.25
C TYR A 553 -3.45 11.28 3.19
N GLY A 554 -4.62 11.30 3.82
CA GLY A 554 -4.96 12.34 4.79
C GLY A 554 -4.04 12.36 6.01
N LEU A 555 -3.64 11.18 6.49
CA LEU A 555 -2.76 11.03 7.65
C LEU A 555 -1.30 11.36 7.33
N LEU A 556 -0.82 10.93 6.15
CA LEU A 556 0.60 10.92 5.79
C LEU A 556 1.03 12.07 4.89
N ARG A 557 0.10 12.80 4.26
CA ARG A 557 0.44 13.97 3.44
C ARG A 557 1.12 15.05 4.29
N ASP A 558 1.95 15.85 3.69
CA ASP A 558 2.66 16.99 4.29
C ASP A 558 3.65 16.62 5.43
N LEU A 559 3.82 15.32 5.74
CA LEU A 559 4.85 14.91 6.70
C LEU A 559 6.23 15.14 6.09
N ARG A 560 7.00 16.03 6.70
CA ARG A 560 8.36 16.34 6.23
C ARG A 560 9.32 15.22 6.59
N VAL A 561 10.17 14.85 5.65
CA VAL A 561 11.12 13.77 5.80
C VAL A 561 12.55 14.23 5.53
N ASN A 562 13.48 13.79 6.36
CA ASN A 562 14.93 13.97 6.19
C ASN A 562 15.54 12.89 5.32
N GLY A 563 14.91 11.72 5.31
CA GLY A 563 15.38 10.54 4.63
C GLY A 563 14.81 9.28 5.26
N ALA A 564 15.40 8.15 4.88
CA ALA A 564 15.02 6.85 5.41
C ALA A 564 16.27 6.02 5.71
N GLN A 565 16.18 5.19 6.73
CA GLN A 565 17.19 4.18 7.05
C GLN A 565 16.63 2.80 6.68
N ILE A 566 17.43 2.03 5.97
CA ILE A 566 17.12 0.64 5.63
C ILE A 566 18.10 -0.23 6.39
N GLU A 567 17.61 -1.13 7.22
CA GLU A 567 18.40 -2.12 7.93
C GLU A 567 17.98 -3.51 7.47
N VAL A 568 18.96 -4.38 7.22
CA VAL A 568 18.76 -5.77 6.85
C VAL A 568 19.51 -6.69 7.80
N ASP A 569 18.86 -7.75 8.25
CA ASP A 569 19.45 -8.82 9.05
C ASP A 569 19.22 -10.15 8.30
N VAL A 570 20.28 -10.69 7.77
CA VAL A 570 20.27 -11.89 6.92
C VAL A 570 20.88 -13.04 7.69
N SER A 571 20.16 -14.15 7.75
CA SER A 571 20.63 -15.36 8.41
C SER A 571 20.60 -16.55 7.47
N GLY A 572 21.72 -17.27 7.40
CA GLY A 572 21.83 -18.52 6.64
C GLY A 572 22.06 -18.35 5.13
N CYS A 573 22.70 -17.26 4.70
CA CYS A 573 23.10 -17.07 3.31
C CYS A 573 24.20 -18.06 2.91
N ARG A 574 24.03 -18.78 1.80
CA ARG A 574 24.94 -19.82 1.27
C ARG A 574 25.57 -19.45 -0.06
N ASP A 575 25.17 -18.36 -0.70
CA ASP A 575 25.79 -17.85 -1.91
C ASP A 575 27.14 -17.21 -1.57
N LEU A 576 28.17 -18.05 -1.47
CA LEU A 576 29.47 -17.71 -0.96
C LEU A 576 30.56 -17.88 -2.00
N VAL A 577 31.52 -16.98 -1.97
CA VAL A 577 32.80 -17.09 -2.66
C VAL A 577 33.81 -17.63 -1.65
N LEU A 578 34.21 -18.89 -1.82
CA LEU A 578 35.10 -19.61 -0.91
C LEU A 578 36.43 -19.91 -1.56
N HIS A 579 37.51 -19.68 -0.85
CA HIS A 579 38.87 -20.00 -1.26
C HIS A 579 39.71 -20.53 -0.10
N ASN A 580 40.62 -21.40 -0.39
CA ASN A 580 41.65 -21.82 0.56
C ASN A 580 43.05 -21.80 -0.08
N ASN A 581 44.05 -22.38 0.58
CA ASN A 581 45.42 -22.49 0.10
C ASN A 581 45.57 -23.26 -1.24
N VAL A 582 44.59 -24.08 -1.60
CA VAL A 582 44.64 -24.90 -2.82
C VAL A 582 43.95 -24.21 -3.99
N GLY A 583 42.88 -23.46 -3.72
CA GLY A 583 42.15 -22.73 -4.76
C GLY A 583 40.69 -22.43 -4.35
N GLN A 584 39.86 -22.20 -5.32
CA GLN A 584 38.45 -21.96 -5.13
C GLN A 584 37.72 -23.22 -4.68
N LEU A 585 36.77 -23.03 -3.75
CA LEU A 585 35.95 -24.08 -3.19
C LEU A 585 34.49 -23.87 -3.60
N SER A 586 33.69 -24.95 -3.57
CA SER A 586 32.24 -24.90 -3.81
C SER A 586 31.51 -25.20 -2.52
N ALA A 587 30.58 -24.36 -2.14
CA ALA A 587 29.68 -24.59 -1.01
C ALA A 587 28.58 -25.64 -1.29
N ALA A 588 28.41 -26.08 -2.53
CA ALA A 588 27.39 -27.03 -2.95
C ALA A 588 27.69 -28.48 -2.58
N ALA A 589 28.93 -28.79 -2.20
CA ALA A 589 29.36 -30.12 -1.78
C ALA A 589 30.28 -30.02 -0.57
N PRO A 590 30.43 -31.08 0.24
CA PRO A 590 31.40 -31.10 1.34
C PRO A 590 32.83 -30.82 0.86
N PHE A 591 33.55 -29.97 1.59
CA PHE A 591 34.89 -29.53 1.23
C PHE A 591 35.84 -29.43 2.43
N ALA A 592 37.14 -29.50 2.19
CA ALA A 592 38.16 -29.32 3.21
C ALA A 592 38.57 -27.83 3.30
N PRO A 593 38.15 -27.05 4.32
CA PRO A 593 38.37 -25.62 4.40
C PRO A 593 39.88 -25.24 4.47
N PHE A 594 40.68 -26.07 5.08
CA PHE A 594 42.13 -25.88 5.27
C PHE A 594 42.98 -26.75 4.31
N GLY A 595 42.32 -27.30 3.29
CA GLY A 595 42.96 -28.20 2.35
C GLY A 595 43.11 -29.66 2.85
N PRO A 596 43.61 -30.56 2.01
CA PRO A 596 43.71 -32.00 2.31
C PRO A 596 44.78 -32.36 3.39
N LEU A 597 45.75 -31.45 3.56
CA LEU A 597 46.84 -31.62 4.56
C LEU A 597 46.96 -30.30 5.37
N PRO A 598 46.05 -30.06 6.30
CA PRO A 598 46.00 -28.82 7.04
C PRO A 598 47.22 -28.67 7.96
N LYS A 599 47.87 -27.51 7.88
CA LYS A 599 49.01 -27.10 8.72
C LYS A 599 48.78 -25.69 9.28
N LEU A 600 49.56 -25.25 10.23
CA LEU A 600 49.51 -23.89 10.72
C LEU A 600 49.65 -22.90 9.58
N GLY A 601 48.84 -21.86 9.56
CA GLY A 601 48.78 -20.90 8.48
C GLY A 601 47.88 -21.32 7.31
N SER A 602 47.34 -22.55 7.26
CA SER A 602 46.27 -22.89 6.31
C SER A 602 45.04 -22.01 6.56
N TYR A 603 44.37 -21.59 5.52
CA TYR A 603 43.31 -20.63 5.65
C TYR A 603 42.07 -20.95 4.81
N LEU A 604 40.95 -20.43 5.25
CA LEU A 604 39.66 -20.33 4.53
C LEU A 604 39.37 -18.85 4.32
N VAL A 605 39.06 -18.44 3.11
CA VAL A 605 38.53 -17.11 2.76
C VAL A 605 37.06 -17.27 2.44
N VAL A 606 36.26 -16.38 3.02
CA VAL A 606 34.80 -16.35 2.86
C VAL A 606 34.38 -14.96 2.43
N GLY A 607 33.66 -14.85 1.34
CA GLY A 607 33.03 -13.63 0.83
C GLY A 607 31.68 -13.93 0.23
N SER A 608 30.89 -12.90 -0.04
CA SER A 608 29.62 -12.99 -0.76
C SER A 608 29.41 -11.73 -1.59
N THR A 609 28.97 -11.88 -2.84
CA THR A 609 28.63 -10.76 -3.73
C THR A 609 27.54 -9.90 -3.11
N GLU A 610 26.57 -10.53 -2.46
CA GLU A 610 25.48 -9.87 -1.76
C GLU A 610 25.97 -8.93 -0.64
N MET A 611 26.99 -9.34 0.08
CA MET A 611 27.52 -8.65 1.25
C MET A 611 28.57 -7.59 0.89
N ALA A 612 29.35 -7.83 -0.15
CA ALA A 612 30.57 -7.07 -0.44
C ALA A 612 30.34 -5.56 -0.62
N GLY A 613 29.24 -5.15 -1.23
CA GLY A 613 28.89 -3.74 -1.46
C GLY A 613 28.13 -3.05 -0.32
N LYS A 614 28.04 -3.66 0.87
CA LYS A 614 27.21 -3.16 1.99
C LYS A 614 28.06 -2.73 3.18
N GLN A 615 27.58 -1.73 3.92
CA GLN A 615 28.16 -1.38 5.21
C GLN A 615 27.66 -2.38 6.28
N ILE A 616 28.53 -3.28 6.70
CA ILE A 616 28.21 -4.36 7.62
C ILE A 616 28.44 -3.93 9.07
N SER A 617 27.46 -4.20 9.94
CA SER A 617 27.56 -3.94 11.39
C SER A 617 27.76 -5.21 12.22
N ALA A 618 27.37 -6.38 11.70
CA ALA A 618 27.59 -7.67 12.31
C ALA A 618 27.86 -8.72 11.23
N PHE A 619 28.71 -9.68 11.57
CA PHE A 619 29.06 -10.81 10.69
C PHE A 619 29.36 -12.05 11.50
N SER A 620 28.81 -13.18 11.09
CA SER A 620 29.12 -14.50 11.65
C SER A 620 29.05 -15.56 10.56
N VAL A 621 29.81 -16.62 10.77
CA VAL A 621 29.87 -17.79 9.90
C VAL A 621 29.40 -19.02 10.68
N GLU A 622 28.37 -19.69 10.23
CA GLU A 622 27.94 -20.96 10.74
C GLU A 622 28.54 -22.08 9.92
N VAL A 623 29.18 -23.01 10.60
CA VAL A 623 29.88 -24.15 9.98
C VAL A 623 29.29 -25.44 10.55
N GLU A 624 28.89 -26.34 9.68
CA GLU A 624 28.53 -27.72 10.04
C GLU A 624 29.66 -28.67 9.59
N TRP A 625 30.33 -29.27 10.55
CA TRP A 625 31.42 -30.18 10.31
C TRP A 625 30.95 -31.60 9.93
N ALA A 626 31.65 -32.21 8.98
CA ALA A 626 31.42 -33.61 8.59
C ALA A 626 32.46 -34.53 9.26
N ASP A 627 32.10 -35.80 9.38
CA ASP A 627 32.97 -36.92 9.77
C ASP A 627 33.74 -36.70 11.09
N LEU A 628 33.16 -35.96 12.03
CA LEU A 628 33.76 -35.76 13.34
C LEU A 628 33.96 -37.07 14.10
N PRO A 629 35.04 -37.21 14.91
CA PRO A 629 35.23 -38.36 15.80
C PRO A 629 34.02 -38.55 16.77
N LYS A 630 33.32 -39.69 16.63
CA LYS A 630 32.11 -40.00 17.45
C LYS A 630 32.46 -40.63 18.81
N ILE A 631 33.73 -40.55 19.20
CA ILE A 631 34.26 -41.15 20.43
C ILE A 631 33.97 -40.22 21.61
N ASN A 632 33.63 -40.83 22.77
CA ASN A 632 33.49 -40.07 24.01
C ASN A 632 34.82 -39.42 24.41
N GLY A 633 34.80 -38.13 24.75
CA GLY A 633 35.97 -37.29 24.96
C GLY A 633 36.51 -36.62 23.66
N GLY A 634 35.87 -36.85 22.49
CA GLY A 634 36.19 -36.14 21.24
C GLY A 634 37.66 -36.25 20.83
N PHE A 635 38.30 -35.12 20.48
CA PHE A 635 39.69 -35.09 20.05
C PHE A 635 40.68 -35.48 21.11
N ALA A 636 40.40 -35.27 22.40
CA ALA A 636 41.25 -35.72 23.49
C ALA A 636 41.48 -37.24 23.45
N THR A 637 40.43 -37.99 23.21
CA THR A 637 40.51 -39.46 23.08
C THR A 637 41.01 -39.86 21.70
N PHE A 638 40.62 -39.17 20.64
CA PHE A 638 41.02 -39.46 19.25
C PHE A 638 42.53 -39.36 19.04
N TYR A 639 43.20 -38.35 19.62
CA TYR A 639 44.62 -38.12 19.52
C TYR A 639 45.47 -38.72 20.64
N GLN A 640 44.91 -39.62 21.44
CA GLN A 640 45.57 -40.21 22.60
C GLN A 640 46.91 -40.86 22.24
N GLY A 641 47.12 -41.34 21.01
CA GLY A 641 48.36 -41.96 20.55
C GLY A 641 49.43 -40.95 20.09
N TYR A 642 49.11 -39.64 20.00
CA TYR A 642 50.02 -38.63 19.47
C TYR A 642 50.90 -37.95 20.52
N GLU A 643 50.85 -38.40 21.78
CA GLU A 643 51.58 -37.81 22.91
C GLU A 643 51.33 -36.28 23.03
N VAL A 644 50.12 -35.89 22.79
CA VAL A 644 49.60 -34.48 22.93
C VAL A 644 48.45 -34.51 23.91
N ASN A 645 48.38 -33.48 24.73
CA ASN A 645 47.20 -33.23 25.56
C ASN A 645 46.42 -32.14 24.85
N ILE A 646 45.21 -32.46 24.36
CA ILE A 646 44.39 -31.56 23.53
C ILE A 646 42.92 -31.70 23.92
N ALA A 647 42.23 -30.58 24.02
CA ALA A 647 40.81 -30.51 24.14
C ALA A 647 40.16 -30.18 22.79
N ASN A 648 38.86 -30.38 22.67
CA ASN A 648 38.12 -30.07 21.44
C ASN A 648 38.22 -28.57 21.09
N ASP A 649 38.24 -27.70 22.12
CA ASP A 649 38.23 -26.23 21.96
C ASP A 649 39.64 -25.65 21.72
N ASP A 650 40.69 -26.47 21.73
CA ASP A 650 42.07 -26.00 21.46
C ASP A 650 42.36 -25.72 19.96
N PHE A 651 41.50 -26.19 19.11
CA PHE A 651 41.61 -25.89 17.68
C PHE A 651 41.08 -24.50 17.39
N LEU A 652 42.00 -23.56 17.10
CA LEU A 652 41.67 -22.15 16.94
C LEU A 652 42.09 -21.66 15.54
N ALA A 653 41.26 -20.77 14.97
CA ALA A 653 41.62 -19.96 13.81
C ALA A 653 41.63 -18.49 14.17
N THR A 654 42.57 -17.72 13.63
CA THR A 654 42.55 -16.27 13.67
C THR A 654 41.67 -15.73 12.55
N ALA A 655 40.83 -14.71 12.84
CA ALA A 655 39.98 -14.05 11.87
C ALA A 655 40.56 -12.70 11.46
N ALA A 656 40.52 -12.41 10.15
CA ALA A 656 40.93 -11.14 9.57
C ALA A 656 39.93 -10.74 8.47
N VAL A 657 39.88 -9.44 8.16
CA VAL A 657 39.07 -8.89 7.08
C VAL A 657 39.97 -8.23 6.05
N LEU A 658 39.59 -8.35 4.77
CA LEU A 658 40.30 -7.68 3.70
C LEU A 658 39.83 -6.24 3.58
N GLY A 659 40.74 -5.29 3.80
CA GLY A 659 40.46 -3.85 3.67
C GLY A 659 41.60 -3.19 2.89
N LYS A 660 41.28 -2.48 1.82
CA LYS A 660 42.23 -1.79 0.93
C LYS A 660 43.36 -2.67 0.41
N GLY A 661 43.08 -3.94 0.16
CA GLY A 661 44.04 -4.92 -0.34
C GLY A 661 44.97 -5.54 0.72
N ALA A 662 44.76 -5.26 2.01
CA ALA A 662 45.54 -5.84 3.11
C ALA A 662 44.64 -6.54 4.13
N TRP A 663 45.14 -7.58 4.77
CA TRP A 663 44.42 -8.27 5.82
C TRP A 663 44.51 -7.53 7.16
N MET A 664 43.36 -7.09 7.66
CA MET A 664 43.25 -6.30 8.87
C MET A 664 42.61 -7.14 10.02
N PRO A 665 43.08 -6.99 11.29
CA PRO A 665 44.24 -6.19 11.72
C PRO A 665 45.54 -6.66 11.09
N ALA A 666 46.47 -5.71 10.82
CA ALA A 666 47.74 -6.00 10.19
C ALA A 666 48.66 -6.88 11.09
N ALA A 667 48.69 -6.55 12.38
CA ALA A 667 49.44 -7.34 13.38
C ALA A 667 48.66 -8.64 13.69
N GLU A 668 49.28 -9.78 13.49
CA GLU A 668 48.67 -11.10 13.71
C GLU A 668 48.16 -11.29 15.15
N GLN A 669 48.87 -10.70 16.12
CA GLN A 669 48.51 -10.76 17.54
C GLN A 669 47.22 -10.04 17.90
N GLU A 670 46.81 -9.09 17.08
CA GLU A 670 45.56 -8.33 17.27
C GLU A 670 44.34 -9.02 16.62
N ARG A 671 44.58 -10.06 15.80
CA ARG A 671 43.51 -10.79 15.14
C ARG A 671 42.76 -11.63 16.15
N PRO A 672 41.44 -11.50 16.23
CA PRO A 672 40.63 -12.31 17.16
C PRO A 672 40.67 -13.78 16.76
N THR A 673 40.71 -14.64 17.75
CA THR A 673 40.66 -16.09 17.59
C THR A 673 39.21 -16.56 17.69
N VAL A 674 38.85 -17.54 16.88
CA VAL A 674 37.59 -18.26 16.89
C VAL A 674 37.87 -19.76 17.08
N PRO A 675 37.09 -20.45 17.93
CA PRO A 675 37.24 -21.90 18.07
C PRO A 675 36.69 -22.60 16.85
N LEU A 676 37.37 -23.66 16.39
CA LEU A 676 36.89 -24.45 15.24
C LEU A 676 35.86 -25.48 15.65
N PHE A 677 35.91 -25.94 16.90
CA PHE A 677 35.01 -26.95 17.44
C PHE A 677 34.51 -26.52 18.81
N ARG A 678 33.40 -27.13 19.21
CA ARG A 678 32.79 -26.92 20.53
C ARG A 678 32.50 -28.27 21.18
N THR A 679 32.67 -28.35 22.49
CA THR A 679 32.34 -29.53 23.28
C THR A 679 30.85 -29.49 23.67
N GLU A 680 30.08 -30.50 23.27
CA GLU A 680 28.75 -30.78 23.76
C GLU A 680 28.79 -31.77 24.90
N VAL A 681 28.34 -31.37 26.09
CA VAL A 681 28.20 -32.26 27.27
C VAL A 681 26.75 -32.80 27.29
N ARG A 682 26.60 -34.11 27.13
CA ARG A 682 25.28 -34.75 27.20
C ARG A 682 25.13 -35.49 28.55
N PRO A 683 24.14 -35.14 29.37
CA PRO A 683 23.92 -35.81 30.66
C PRO A 683 23.83 -37.36 30.47
N GLY A 684 24.68 -38.10 31.17
CA GLY A 684 24.71 -39.57 31.08
C GLY A 684 25.35 -40.16 29.82
N ARG A 685 25.82 -39.40 28.87
CA ARG A 685 26.44 -39.89 27.61
C ARG A 685 27.87 -39.37 27.37
N GLY A 686 28.38 -38.52 28.25
CA GLY A 686 29.74 -37.98 28.16
C GLY A 686 29.88 -36.76 27.24
N GLU A 687 31.13 -36.47 26.91
CA GLU A 687 31.49 -35.32 26.07
C GLU A 687 31.63 -35.73 24.61
N ARG A 688 31.08 -34.92 23.71
CA ARG A 688 31.23 -35.08 22.27
C ARG A 688 31.57 -33.74 21.61
N ILE A 689 32.04 -33.79 20.37
CA ILE A 689 32.23 -32.60 19.55
C ILE A 689 30.89 -32.24 18.94
N ASP A 690 30.48 -31.00 19.10
CA ASP A 690 29.32 -30.47 18.41
C ASP A 690 29.63 -30.34 16.91
N ASN A 691 28.74 -30.81 16.06
CA ASN A 691 28.92 -30.70 14.61
C ASN A 691 28.64 -29.30 14.06
N ARG A 692 28.03 -28.43 14.84
CA ARG A 692 27.74 -27.06 14.44
C ARG A 692 28.45 -26.03 15.31
N ILE A 693 29.03 -25.02 14.68
CA ILE A 693 29.68 -23.91 15.36
C ILE A 693 29.43 -22.60 14.63
N VAL A 694 29.35 -21.53 15.38
CA VAL A 694 29.21 -20.16 14.87
C VAL A 694 30.47 -19.35 15.21
N TRP A 695 31.16 -18.88 14.18
CA TRP A 695 32.30 -17.98 14.32
C TRP A 695 31.81 -16.55 14.29
N ASN A 696 31.84 -15.87 15.42
CA ASN A 696 31.42 -14.50 15.56
C ASN A 696 32.57 -13.54 15.32
N CYS A 697 32.45 -12.68 14.31
CA CYS A 697 33.49 -11.75 13.89
C CYS A 697 33.27 -10.31 14.38
N LYS A 698 32.43 -10.09 15.39
CA LYS A 698 32.04 -8.75 15.89
C LYS A 698 33.25 -7.81 16.15
N ARG A 699 34.39 -8.35 16.58
CA ARG A 699 35.58 -7.53 16.89
C ARG A 699 36.26 -6.92 15.68
N ILE A 700 36.08 -7.49 14.48
CA ILE A 700 36.72 -7.04 13.23
C ILE A 700 35.71 -6.51 12.18
N THR A 701 34.43 -6.64 12.42
CA THR A 701 33.39 -6.23 11.46
C THR A 701 33.46 -4.72 11.16
N HIS A 702 33.87 -3.89 12.12
CA HIS A 702 34.05 -2.46 11.92
C HIS A 702 35.21 -2.09 10.97
N LEU A 703 36.09 -3.03 10.66
CA LEU A 703 37.19 -2.86 9.69
C LEU A 703 36.77 -3.28 8.28
N PHE A 704 35.57 -3.81 8.12
CA PHE A 704 35.04 -4.17 6.81
C PHE A 704 34.68 -2.90 6.03
N GLU A 705 35.27 -2.76 4.86
CA GLU A 705 34.96 -1.67 3.93
C GLU A 705 34.14 -2.22 2.75
N PRO A 706 33.05 -1.55 2.33
CA PRO A 706 32.33 -1.92 1.14
C PRO A 706 33.20 -1.88 -0.11
N ASP A 707 32.95 -2.75 -1.06
CA ASP A 707 33.57 -2.70 -2.38
C ASP A 707 32.57 -2.11 -3.38
N ASP A 708 32.75 -0.84 -3.72
CA ASP A 708 31.85 -0.10 -4.63
C ASP A 708 31.92 -0.64 -6.08
N GLY A 709 32.97 -1.41 -6.43
CA GLY A 709 33.10 -2.02 -7.73
C GLY A 709 32.28 -3.31 -7.91
N VAL A 710 31.75 -3.87 -6.83
CA VAL A 710 30.96 -5.11 -6.89
C VAL A 710 29.51 -4.80 -7.25
N SER A 711 29.01 -5.42 -8.29
CA SER A 711 27.63 -5.32 -8.76
C SER A 711 27.12 -6.69 -9.21
N VAL A 712 25.85 -6.77 -9.58
CA VAL A 712 25.26 -8.01 -10.12
C VAL A 712 25.98 -8.43 -11.43
N SER A 713 26.37 -7.45 -12.25
CA SER A 713 27.11 -7.68 -13.49
C SER A 713 28.60 -7.95 -13.28
N GLN A 714 29.15 -7.54 -12.14
CA GLN A 714 30.54 -7.78 -11.73
C GLN A 714 30.58 -8.44 -10.36
N PRO A 715 30.34 -9.76 -10.28
CA PRO A 715 30.28 -10.48 -9.00
C PRO A 715 31.63 -10.47 -8.31
N LEU A 716 31.63 -10.58 -6.98
CA LEU A 716 32.79 -10.64 -6.15
C LEU A 716 33.70 -11.83 -6.57
N THR A 717 34.97 -11.58 -6.81
CA THR A 717 35.96 -12.61 -7.10
C THR A 717 37.17 -12.46 -6.19
N TYR A 718 37.68 -13.58 -5.69
CA TYR A 718 38.90 -13.57 -4.88
C TYR A 718 40.14 -13.76 -5.75
N GLY A 719 41.12 -12.86 -5.60
CA GLY A 719 42.38 -12.91 -6.32
C GLY A 719 43.33 -11.80 -5.84
N PRO A 720 44.52 -11.69 -6.46
CA PRO A 720 45.52 -10.68 -6.09
C PRO A 720 45.04 -9.23 -6.24
N ALA A 721 44.03 -9.00 -7.06
CA ALA A 721 43.44 -7.69 -7.29
C ALA A 721 42.30 -7.34 -6.29
N ALA A 722 41.82 -8.32 -5.49
CA ALA A 722 40.76 -8.10 -4.52
C ALA A 722 41.22 -7.11 -3.43
N LYS A 723 40.40 -6.09 -3.19
CA LYS A 723 40.69 -5.06 -2.18
C LYS A 723 39.87 -5.18 -0.92
N ASN A 724 38.59 -5.54 -1.05
CA ASN A 724 37.60 -5.58 0.02
C ASN A 724 36.70 -6.80 -0.13
N GLY A 725 35.75 -7.00 0.78
CA GLY A 725 34.63 -7.94 0.62
C GLY A 725 34.89 -9.35 1.15
N PHE A 726 36.00 -9.64 1.82
CA PHE A 726 36.37 -10.98 2.28
C PHE A 726 36.79 -11.03 3.74
N PHE A 727 36.42 -12.13 4.39
CA PHE A 727 36.92 -12.54 5.69
C PHE A 727 37.84 -13.77 5.53
N LYS A 728 38.93 -13.82 6.31
CA LYS A 728 39.92 -14.90 6.28
C LYS A 728 40.04 -15.54 7.65
N PHE A 729 39.93 -16.85 7.70
CA PHE A 729 40.13 -17.65 8.89
C PHE A 729 41.39 -18.48 8.72
N THR A 730 42.41 -18.21 9.52
CA THR A 730 43.71 -18.86 9.42
C THR A 730 43.92 -19.76 10.63
N LEU A 731 44.24 -21.04 10.37
CA LEU A 731 44.52 -22.03 11.42
C LEU A 731 45.71 -21.57 12.26
N ALA A 732 45.50 -21.32 13.55
CA ALA A 732 46.48 -20.76 14.47
C ALA A 732 46.91 -21.71 15.60
N ALA A 733 46.03 -22.60 16.01
CA ALA A 733 46.31 -23.58 17.05
C ALA A 733 45.56 -24.88 16.79
N PRO A 734 46.00 -26.01 17.39
CA PRO A 734 47.26 -26.22 18.14
C PRO A 734 48.52 -26.27 17.21
N ALA A 735 49.71 -26.21 17.82
CA ALA A 735 50.98 -26.18 17.08
C ALA A 735 51.19 -27.35 16.13
N PHE A 736 50.61 -28.53 16.38
CA PHE A 736 50.66 -29.66 15.45
C PHE A 736 49.50 -29.67 14.44
N ALA A 737 48.71 -28.61 14.39
CA ALA A 737 47.50 -28.49 13.60
C ALA A 737 46.56 -29.69 13.78
N PHE A 738 46.33 -30.52 12.76
CA PHE A 738 45.55 -31.73 12.83
C PHE A 738 46.43 -33.03 12.84
N GLY A 739 47.76 -32.87 12.98
CA GLY A 739 48.68 -33.97 13.15
C GLY A 739 49.16 -34.68 11.87
N HIS A 740 48.87 -34.17 10.69
CA HIS A 740 49.27 -34.80 9.44
C HIS A 740 50.77 -34.93 9.30
N GLU A 741 51.57 -33.93 9.67
CA GLU A 741 53.00 -33.97 9.66
C GLU A 741 53.58 -34.90 10.78
N LYS A 742 52.88 -34.97 11.92
CA LYS A 742 53.32 -35.76 13.06
C LYS A 742 52.96 -37.27 12.92
N TYR A 743 51.90 -37.58 12.19
CA TYR A 743 51.36 -38.91 12.07
C TYR A 743 52.38 -39.95 11.57
N PRO A 744 53.14 -39.74 10.50
CA PRO A 744 54.14 -40.74 10.01
C PRO A 744 55.17 -41.10 11.10
N HIS A 745 55.61 -40.12 11.87
CA HIS A 745 56.58 -40.33 12.96
C HIS A 745 55.95 -41.11 14.11
N VAL A 746 54.78 -40.76 14.55
CA VAL A 746 54.08 -41.43 15.64
C VAL A 746 53.71 -42.86 15.27
N LEU A 747 53.18 -43.04 14.04
CA LEU A 747 52.86 -44.38 13.51
C LEU A 747 54.09 -45.29 13.47
N SER A 748 55.19 -44.78 12.86
CA SER A 748 56.45 -45.54 12.75
C SER A 748 57.01 -45.89 14.14
N ALA A 749 57.04 -44.96 15.08
CA ALA A 749 57.48 -45.19 16.45
C ALA A 749 56.64 -46.23 17.16
N THR A 750 55.29 -46.17 17.02
CA THR A 750 54.37 -47.12 17.59
C THR A 750 54.53 -48.50 17.01
N LEU A 751 54.64 -48.62 15.68
CA LEU A 751 54.87 -49.91 15.00
C LEU A 751 56.19 -50.55 15.41
N VAL A 752 57.29 -49.78 15.46
CA VAL A 752 58.61 -50.25 15.93
C VAL A 752 58.58 -50.68 17.36
N ASN A 753 57.95 -49.91 18.25
CA ASN A 753 57.78 -50.27 19.65
C ASN A 753 56.95 -51.54 19.80
N ASN A 754 55.84 -51.67 19.08
CA ASN A 754 54.98 -52.84 19.11
C ASN A 754 55.69 -54.08 18.54
N ALA A 755 56.52 -53.95 17.49
CA ALA A 755 57.33 -55.07 16.97
C ALA A 755 58.34 -55.57 17.98
N ARG A 756 58.82 -54.74 18.89
CA ARG A 756 59.72 -55.12 19.98
C ARG A 756 59.05 -55.80 21.18
N MET A 757 57.69 -55.61 21.28
CA MET A 757 56.92 -56.12 22.41
C MET A 757 56.44 -57.58 22.19
N LYS A 758 57.04 -58.60 22.82
CA LYS A 758 56.66 -59.98 22.71
C LYS A 758 55.26 -60.34 23.26
N ARG A 759 54.65 -59.45 24.09
CA ARG A 759 53.33 -59.70 24.68
C ARG A 759 52.33 -58.80 24.07
N LEU A 760 51.30 -59.30 23.37
CA LEU A 760 50.21 -58.58 22.74
C LEU A 760 49.52 -57.60 23.73
N ARG A 761 49.38 -57.93 25.00
CA ARG A 761 48.77 -57.07 26.04
C ARG A 761 49.58 -55.84 26.39
N ARG A 762 50.79 -55.69 25.92
CA ARG A 762 51.70 -54.58 26.18
C ARG A 762 51.89 -53.72 24.91
N GLN A 763 51.28 -54.13 23.81
CA GLN A 763 51.31 -53.31 22.57
C GLN A 763 50.42 -52.06 22.72
N ARG A 764 50.92 -50.95 22.26
CA ARG A 764 50.16 -49.71 22.20
C ARG A 764 49.16 -49.80 21.04
N PRO A 765 47.93 -49.27 21.19
CA PRO A 765 47.03 -49.18 20.06
C PRO A 765 47.67 -48.35 18.93
N VAL A 766 47.38 -48.71 17.70
CA VAL A 766 47.83 -47.95 16.52
C VAL A 766 47.11 -46.57 16.55
N PRO A 767 47.87 -45.48 16.42
CA PRO A 767 47.28 -44.16 16.46
C PRO A 767 46.30 -43.99 15.29
N ASN A 768 45.18 -43.31 15.53
CA ASN A 768 44.24 -42.99 14.48
C ASN A 768 44.89 -42.16 13.41
N ALA A 769 44.45 -42.30 12.15
CA ALA A 769 44.83 -41.37 11.08
C ALA A 769 44.40 -39.95 11.47
N PRO A 770 45.17 -38.92 11.11
CA PRO A 770 44.83 -37.55 11.47
C PRO A 770 43.50 -37.16 10.89
N TYR A 771 42.67 -36.42 11.67
CA TYR A 771 41.42 -35.92 11.19
C TYR A 771 41.66 -34.77 10.19
N THR A 772 41.10 -34.88 9.00
CA THR A 772 41.07 -33.80 8.03
C THR A 772 39.72 -33.09 8.14
N PRO A 773 39.67 -31.83 8.60
CA PRO A 773 38.41 -31.13 8.74
C PRO A 773 37.68 -31.07 7.41
N GLN A 774 36.41 -31.47 7.43
CA GLN A 774 35.52 -31.34 6.31
C GLN A 774 34.25 -30.55 6.76
N VAL A 775 33.85 -29.63 5.95
CA VAL A 775 32.63 -28.85 6.14
C VAL A 775 31.53 -29.51 5.31
N ASN A 776 30.43 -29.85 5.96
CA ASN A 776 29.23 -30.38 5.32
C ASN A 776 28.38 -29.26 4.75
N SER A 777 28.21 -28.19 5.53
CA SER A 777 27.54 -26.98 5.09
C SER A 777 28.14 -25.75 5.76
N ILE A 778 28.14 -24.62 5.04
CA ILE A 778 28.59 -23.33 5.52
C ILE A 778 27.56 -22.27 5.12
N SER A 779 27.27 -21.39 6.04
CA SER A 779 26.43 -20.23 5.79
C SER A 779 26.94 -19.01 6.54
N VAL A 780 26.58 -17.84 6.07
CA VAL A 780 26.89 -16.59 6.76
C VAL A 780 25.63 -15.88 7.20
N SER A 781 25.74 -15.18 8.31
CA SER A 781 24.72 -14.27 8.79
C SER A 781 25.35 -12.91 8.98
N TYR A 782 24.67 -11.86 8.54
CA TYR A 782 25.20 -10.51 8.61
C TYR A 782 24.07 -9.50 8.83
N ARG A 783 24.43 -8.34 9.39
CA ARG A 783 23.56 -7.17 9.49
C ARG A 783 24.21 -6.00 8.76
N ALA A 784 23.41 -5.33 7.94
CA ALA A 784 23.86 -4.16 7.21
C ALA A 784 22.78 -3.08 7.23
N ALA A 785 23.20 -1.82 7.12
CA ALA A 785 22.30 -0.70 7.04
C ALA A 785 22.76 0.31 5.98
N SER A 786 21.80 1.01 5.42
CA SER A 786 22.05 2.18 4.58
C SER A 786 21.11 3.31 4.96
N THR A 787 21.55 4.55 4.80
CA THR A 787 20.75 5.75 5.03
C THR A 787 20.56 6.50 3.73
N VAL A 788 19.32 6.50 3.26
CA VAL A 788 18.90 7.28 2.09
C VAL A 788 18.65 8.72 2.56
N ARG A 789 19.50 9.65 2.21
CA ARG A 789 19.41 11.06 2.63
C ARG A 789 18.95 11.93 1.48
N ILE A 790 18.06 12.87 1.77
CA ILE A 790 17.53 13.83 0.79
C ILE A 790 18.35 15.12 0.77
N ASP A 791 18.97 15.49 1.91
CA ASP A 791 19.73 16.73 2.12
C ASP A 791 21.16 16.70 1.53
N ARG A 792 21.57 15.60 0.92
CA ARG A 792 22.95 15.39 0.46
C ARG A 792 23.15 15.96 -0.93
N ILE A 793 24.17 16.84 -1.06
CA ILE A 793 24.65 17.32 -2.36
C ILE A 793 25.62 16.26 -2.91
N ASP A 794 25.11 15.25 -3.58
CA ASP A 794 25.95 14.39 -4.41
C ASP A 794 25.97 14.92 -5.83
N ARG A 795 27.13 15.40 -6.28
CA ARG A 795 27.36 15.90 -7.64
C ARG A 795 27.29 14.79 -8.70
N ASN A 796 27.32 13.54 -8.28
CA ASN A 796 27.23 12.34 -9.11
C ASN A 796 25.96 11.56 -8.71
N VAL A 797 24.80 12.03 -9.13
CA VAL A 797 23.57 11.24 -9.05
C VAL A 797 23.68 10.17 -10.14
N GLY A 798 24.43 9.09 -9.85
CA GLY A 798 24.46 7.89 -10.70
C GLY A 798 23.25 7.00 -10.38
N GLU A 799 22.86 6.17 -11.34
CA GLU A 799 21.79 5.16 -11.20
C GLU A 799 22.07 4.14 -10.08
N ASP A 800 23.27 4.11 -9.55
CA ASP A 800 23.76 3.21 -8.49
C ASP A 800 23.72 3.81 -7.07
N VAL A 801 23.19 5.02 -6.89
CA VAL A 801 23.10 5.71 -5.60
C VAL A 801 21.77 5.39 -4.92
N ASP A 802 21.77 5.39 -3.59
CA ASP A 802 20.55 5.26 -2.81
C ASP A 802 19.62 6.44 -3.08
N GLN A 803 18.35 6.14 -3.41
CA GLN A 803 17.37 7.15 -3.84
C GLN A 803 16.07 7.03 -3.05
N PHE A 804 15.48 8.20 -2.76
CA PHE A 804 14.10 8.33 -2.28
C PHE A 804 13.23 8.82 -3.43
N ILE A 805 12.18 8.08 -3.75
CA ILE A 805 11.37 8.29 -4.96
C ILE A 805 9.91 8.46 -4.54
N HIS A 806 9.27 9.53 -5.00
CA HIS A 806 7.82 9.68 -4.94
C HIS A 806 7.15 8.87 -6.05
N LEU A 807 6.05 8.21 -5.72
CA LEU A 807 5.21 7.47 -6.65
C LEU A 807 3.91 8.25 -6.89
N TYR A 808 3.73 8.71 -8.12
CA TYR A 808 2.50 9.33 -8.59
C TYR A 808 1.68 8.32 -9.40
N PRO A 809 0.38 8.49 -9.51
CA PRO A 809 -0.42 7.66 -10.41
C PRO A 809 0.03 7.73 -11.87
N SER A 810 0.63 8.86 -12.27
CA SER A 810 1.09 9.14 -13.63
C SER A 810 2.59 8.88 -13.85
N GLY A 811 3.35 8.54 -12.81
CA GLY A 811 4.81 8.39 -12.93
C GLY A 811 5.52 8.43 -11.58
N TRP A 812 6.74 8.94 -11.58
CA TRP A 812 7.58 8.99 -10.39
C TRP A 812 8.49 10.21 -10.40
N GLU A 813 8.99 10.57 -9.23
CA GLU A 813 9.92 11.68 -9.02
C GLU A 813 10.98 11.29 -8.00
N THR A 814 12.26 11.48 -8.30
CA THR A 814 13.33 11.30 -7.32
C THR A 814 13.48 12.57 -6.50
N LEU A 815 13.40 12.45 -5.18
CA LEU A 815 13.65 13.57 -4.27
C LEU A 815 15.14 13.93 -4.28
N SER A 816 15.43 15.21 -4.38
CA SER A 816 16.76 15.76 -4.47
C SER A 816 16.99 16.85 -3.41
N VAL A 817 18.20 17.38 -3.37
CA VAL A 817 18.54 18.54 -2.53
C VAL A 817 17.63 19.76 -2.79
N ALA A 818 17.15 19.92 -4.02
CA ALA A 818 16.21 20.97 -4.37
C ALA A 818 14.85 20.81 -3.67
N SER A 819 14.48 19.58 -3.33
CA SER A 819 13.25 19.26 -2.57
C SER A 819 13.39 19.55 -1.08
N TYR A 820 14.61 19.53 -0.53
CA TYR A 820 14.88 19.76 0.91
C TYR A 820 14.91 21.29 1.23
N PRO A 821 14.34 21.76 2.33
CA PRO A 821 13.70 21.04 3.47
C PRO A 821 12.20 20.78 3.28
N ALA A 822 11.65 20.97 2.13
CA ALA A 822 10.23 20.85 1.86
C ALA A 822 9.81 19.42 1.43
N ALA A 823 10.77 18.47 1.40
CA ALA A 823 10.52 17.07 1.04
C ALA A 823 9.49 16.43 1.97
N THR A 824 8.47 15.83 1.39
CA THR A 824 7.39 15.16 2.12
C THR A 824 7.44 13.64 1.92
N LEU A 825 6.79 12.87 2.82
CA LEU A 825 6.72 11.42 2.70
C LEU A 825 5.99 10.97 1.43
N LEU A 826 4.88 11.61 1.13
CA LEU A 826 4.05 11.35 -0.04
C LEU A 826 4.05 12.54 -1.00
N PRO A 827 3.82 12.32 -2.30
CA PRO A 827 3.57 13.39 -3.24
C PRO A 827 2.48 14.33 -2.76
N ARG A 828 2.65 15.63 -2.97
CA ARG A 828 1.67 16.65 -2.59
C ARG A 828 0.70 16.90 -3.72
N PHE A 829 -0.58 16.88 -3.37
CA PHE A 829 -1.67 17.29 -4.24
C PHE A 829 -2.44 18.40 -3.53
N ASP A 830 -2.30 19.62 -4.04
CA ASP A 830 -2.91 20.79 -3.41
C ASP A 830 -4.40 20.95 -3.74
N PHE A 831 -4.88 20.23 -4.77
CA PHE A 831 -6.24 20.34 -5.28
C PHE A 831 -6.94 18.99 -5.30
N ALA A 832 -8.26 19.01 -5.11
CA ALA A 832 -9.07 17.81 -5.16
C ALA A 832 -9.09 17.18 -6.57
N GLY A 833 -9.10 18.00 -7.63
CA GLY A 833 -9.06 17.56 -9.02
C GLY A 833 -7.78 17.99 -9.71
N ASN A 834 -7.12 17.08 -10.41
CA ASN A 834 -5.88 17.32 -11.13
C ASN A 834 -5.96 16.71 -12.51
N LEU A 835 -5.58 17.49 -13.54
CA LEU A 835 -5.49 17.05 -14.93
C LEU A 835 -4.02 17.10 -15.37
N TYR A 836 -3.52 15.99 -15.89
CA TYR A 836 -2.18 15.90 -16.47
C TYR A 836 -2.30 15.77 -18.00
N ILE A 837 -1.66 16.67 -18.71
CA ILE A 837 -1.63 16.73 -20.18
C ILE A 837 -0.20 16.46 -20.62
N GLY A 838 0.05 15.31 -21.23
CA GLY A 838 1.34 15.01 -21.87
C GLY A 838 1.32 15.50 -23.33
N ILE A 839 2.30 16.30 -23.68
CA ILE A 839 2.42 16.91 -25.00
C ILE A 839 3.73 16.45 -25.63
N ASP A 840 3.64 15.94 -26.85
CA ASP A 840 4.78 15.61 -27.71
C ASP A 840 4.90 16.69 -28.80
N ALA A 841 6.10 17.25 -28.92
CA ALA A 841 6.42 18.23 -29.94
C ALA A 841 7.91 18.16 -30.29
N ALA A 842 8.25 18.28 -31.59
CA ALA A 842 9.64 18.29 -32.03
C ALA A 842 10.38 19.54 -31.52
N GLU A 843 9.71 20.66 -31.49
CA GLU A 843 10.11 21.93 -30.87
C GLU A 843 8.87 22.52 -30.19
N MET A 844 8.98 22.90 -28.93
CA MET A 844 7.92 23.65 -28.27
C MET A 844 7.99 25.08 -28.78
N GLY A 845 6.94 25.50 -29.48
CA GLY A 845 6.78 26.90 -29.89
C GLY A 845 6.67 27.83 -28.68
N ALA A 846 6.81 29.14 -28.94
CA ALA A 846 6.68 30.16 -27.88
C ALA A 846 5.27 30.21 -27.26
N VAL A 847 4.26 29.68 -27.95
CA VAL A 847 2.86 29.70 -27.56
C VAL A 847 2.23 28.33 -27.78
N LEU A 848 1.56 27.84 -26.77
CA LEU A 848 0.79 26.60 -26.80
C LEU A 848 -0.70 26.94 -26.72
N THR A 849 -1.48 26.43 -27.67
CA THR A 849 -2.92 26.64 -27.74
C THR A 849 -3.63 25.30 -27.52
N LEU A 850 -4.44 25.20 -26.46
CA LEU A 850 -5.20 24.00 -26.07
C LEU A 850 -6.69 24.28 -26.20
N PHE A 851 -7.41 23.45 -26.96
CA PHE A 851 -8.86 23.53 -27.06
C PHE A 851 -9.50 22.51 -26.12
N PHE A 852 -10.43 22.98 -25.30
CA PHE A 852 -11.25 22.14 -24.38
C PHE A 852 -12.70 22.21 -24.84
N GLN A 853 -13.20 21.10 -25.33
CA GLN A 853 -14.62 20.97 -25.66
C GLN A 853 -15.33 20.39 -24.44
N LEU A 854 -16.13 21.21 -23.78
CA LEU A 854 -16.88 20.82 -22.60
C LEU A 854 -18.31 20.46 -23.01
N ARG A 855 -18.82 19.38 -22.43
CA ARG A 855 -20.22 19.03 -22.53
C ARG A 855 -20.98 19.78 -21.46
N GLU A 856 -21.82 20.70 -21.86
CA GLU A 856 -22.69 21.48 -20.97
C GLU A 856 -23.95 20.66 -20.62
N ASP A 857 -23.78 19.47 -20.04
CA ASP A 857 -24.89 18.77 -19.45
C ASP A 857 -25.22 19.43 -18.12
N SER A 858 -26.50 19.73 -17.91
CA SER A 858 -27.02 20.05 -16.58
C SER A 858 -26.91 18.81 -15.71
N LEU A 859 -25.70 18.55 -15.20
CA LEU A 859 -25.54 17.61 -14.08
C LEU A 859 -26.31 18.21 -12.90
N PRO A 860 -27.14 17.42 -12.20
CA PRO A 860 -27.61 17.86 -10.91
C PRO A 860 -26.39 18.23 -10.10
N LEU A 861 -26.30 19.49 -9.69
CA LEU A 861 -25.27 19.95 -8.76
C LEU A 861 -25.25 18.92 -7.62
N PRO A 862 -24.09 18.35 -7.28
CA PRO A 862 -23.98 17.58 -6.03
C PRO A 862 -24.53 18.49 -4.95
N GLU A 863 -25.43 17.95 -4.18
CA GLU A 863 -26.25 18.61 -3.17
C GLU A 863 -25.55 19.80 -2.54
N ILE A 864 -26.11 20.98 -2.85
CA ILE A 864 -25.57 22.29 -2.42
C ILE A 864 -25.43 22.37 -0.89
N GLU A 865 -26.07 21.47 -0.15
CA GLU A 865 -25.94 21.38 1.30
C GLU A 865 -24.53 21.01 1.78
N GLU A 866 -23.77 20.19 1.06
CA GLU A 866 -22.37 19.90 1.41
C GLU A 866 -21.41 21.03 1.04
N ALA A 867 -21.65 21.72 -0.05
CA ALA A 867 -20.86 22.89 -0.45
C ALA A 867 -21.09 24.13 0.46
N ALA A 868 -22.24 24.21 1.12
CA ALA A 868 -22.55 25.29 2.08
C ALA A 868 -21.74 25.20 3.39
N HIS A 869 -21.13 24.08 3.69
CA HIS A 869 -20.34 23.83 4.89
C HIS A 869 -18.83 23.81 4.65
N ALA A 870 -18.37 24.00 3.40
CA ALA A 870 -16.96 24.23 3.14
C ALA A 870 -16.52 25.54 3.81
N PRO A 871 -15.46 25.57 4.64
CA PRO A 871 -15.02 26.77 5.30
C PRO A 871 -14.66 27.82 4.25
N THR A 872 -15.30 28.97 4.38
CA THR A 872 -15.21 30.12 3.47
C THR A 872 -13.87 30.82 3.67
N GLN A 873 -12.78 30.25 3.21
CA GLN A 873 -11.65 31.07 2.79
C GLN A 873 -11.65 31.09 1.27
N ALA A 874 -12.24 32.14 0.72
CA ALA A 874 -12.16 32.50 -0.67
C ALA A 874 -10.72 32.96 -0.98
N SER A 875 -9.80 32.03 -1.08
CA SER A 875 -8.52 32.27 -1.69
C SER A 875 -8.49 31.52 -3.00
N ASP A 876 -8.51 32.28 -4.09
CA ASP A 876 -8.16 31.85 -5.42
C ASP A 876 -8.92 30.60 -5.95
N ALA A 877 -10.25 30.69 -6.04
CA ALA A 877 -11.05 29.67 -6.72
C ALA A 877 -10.86 29.80 -8.26
N GLY A 878 -9.68 29.41 -8.76
CA GLY A 878 -9.34 29.43 -10.17
C GLY A 878 -8.53 28.20 -10.55
N LEU A 879 -8.40 27.97 -11.85
CA LEU A 879 -7.50 26.98 -12.40
C LEU A 879 -6.05 27.40 -12.10
N HIS A 880 -5.26 26.43 -11.65
CA HIS A 880 -3.83 26.61 -11.46
C HIS A 880 -3.10 25.73 -12.48
N TRP A 881 -2.22 26.37 -13.25
CA TRP A 881 -1.42 25.71 -14.28
C TRP A 881 -0.01 25.45 -13.77
N PHE A 882 0.47 24.24 -14.06
CA PHE A 882 1.82 23.81 -13.72
C PHE A 882 2.48 23.20 -14.95
N TYR A 883 3.80 23.25 -15.02
CA TYR A 883 4.60 22.57 -16.02
C TYR A 883 5.71 21.77 -15.36
N LEU A 884 6.08 20.65 -15.96
CA LEU A 884 7.14 19.79 -15.48
C LEU A 884 8.48 20.28 -16.04
N ALA A 885 9.43 20.65 -15.19
CA ALA A 885 10.78 21.04 -15.58
C ALA A 885 11.81 20.51 -14.57
N GLY A 886 12.78 19.75 -15.08
CA GLY A 886 13.82 19.13 -14.24
C GLY A 886 13.26 18.14 -13.22
N ASN A 887 12.20 17.44 -13.60
CA ASN A 887 11.45 16.49 -12.78
C ASN A 887 10.70 17.11 -11.58
N GLU A 888 10.42 18.42 -11.64
CA GLU A 888 9.63 19.16 -10.64
C GLU A 888 8.46 19.88 -11.30
N TRP A 889 7.31 19.86 -10.62
CA TRP A 889 6.13 20.64 -11.03
C TRP A 889 6.27 22.08 -10.58
N LYS A 890 6.39 23.00 -11.56
CA LYS A 890 6.52 24.44 -11.34
C LYS A 890 5.23 25.14 -11.69
N ALA A 891 4.78 26.01 -10.80
CA ALA A 891 3.59 26.82 -11.06
C ALA A 891 3.85 27.74 -12.26
N LEU A 892 2.93 27.74 -13.23
CA LEU A 892 2.94 28.67 -14.33
C LEU A 892 2.45 30.02 -13.82
N ALA A 893 3.24 31.08 -14.03
CA ALA A 893 2.85 32.43 -13.64
C ALA A 893 1.55 32.85 -14.36
N LYS A 894 0.65 33.52 -13.68
CA LYS A 894 -0.63 33.99 -14.26
C LYS A 894 -0.41 34.84 -15.56
N SER A 895 0.71 35.56 -15.65
CA SER A 895 1.09 36.34 -16.86
C SER A 895 1.45 35.46 -18.07
N ARG A 896 1.71 34.15 -17.86
CA ARG A 896 1.98 33.18 -18.92
C ARG A 896 0.71 32.52 -19.47
N VAL A 897 -0.43 32.66 -18.82
CA VAL A 897 -1.75 32.36 -19.38
C VAL A 897 -2.20 33.56 -20.16
N ILE A 898 -1.96 33.54 -21.47
CA ILE A 898 -2.24 34.68 -22.37
C ILE A 898 -3.75 34.92 -22.44
N SER A 899 -4.52 33.86 -22.60
CA SER A 899 -5.98 33.92 -22.62
C SER A 899 -6.58 32.60 -22.11
N ASP A 900 -7.71 32.69 -21.44
CA ASP A 900 -8.54 31.56 -21.04
C ASP A 900 -9.97 31.78 -21.57
N GLY A 901 -10.24 31.20 -22.74
CA GLY A 901 -11.57 31.20 -23.35
C GLY A 901 -12.53 30.22 -22.70
N THR A 902 -12.03 29.35 -21.77
CA THR A 902 -12.89 28.37 -21.06
C THR A 902 -13.53 28.97 -19.81
N GLN A 903 -13.11 30.17 -19.41
CA GLN A 903 -13.58 30.82 -18.17
C GLN A 903 -13.42 29.88 -16.91
N ASN A 904 -12.22 29.34 -16.72
CA ASN A 904 -11.94 28.32 -15.69
C ASN A 904 -12.76 27.03 -15.88
N PHE A 905 -12.83 26.52 -17.11
CA PHE A 905 -13.62 25.34 -17.49
C PHE A 905 -15.13 25.44 -17.25
N MET A 906 -15.68 26.67 -17.34
CA MET A 906 -17.12 26.88 -17.29
C MET A 906 -17.78 26.71 -18.67
N THR A 907 -17.04 26.94 -19.74
CA THR A 907 -17.49 26.85 -21.14
C THR A 907 -16.42 26.19 -22.00
N SER A 908 -16.87 25.66 -23.17
CA SER A 908 -15.91 25.22 -24.18
C SER A 908 -15.10 26.43 -24.68
N GLY A 909 -13.81 26.26 -24.85
CA GLY A 909 -12.95 27.37 -25.23
C GLY A 909 -11.50 26.98 -25.44
N ILE A 910 -10.70 27.98 -25.80
CA ILE A 910 -9.27 27.83 -26.04
C ILE A 910 -8.49 28.50 -24.91
N VAL A 911 -7.53 27.76 -24.35
CA VAL A 911 -6.53 28.26 -23.41
C VAL A 911 -5.23 28.47 -24.18
N THR A 912 -4.63 29.64 -24.08
CA THR A 912 -3.36 29.98 -24.70
C THR A 912 -2.31 30.23 -23.64
N LEU A 913 -1.24 29.45 -23.68
CA LEU A 913 -0.12 29.47 -22.72
C LEU A 913 1.16 29.93 -23.43
N SER A 914 2.08 30.59 -22.70
CA SER A 914 3.39 31.02 -23.22
C SER A 914 4.58 30.65 -22.37
#